data_f125f044eca0c0f7567e5640bc4bd3f6
#
_entry.id   f125f044eca0c0f7567e5640bc4bd3f6
#
_cell.length_a   1.000
_cell.length_b   1.000
_cell.length_c   1.000
_cell.angle_alpha   90.00
_cell.angle_beta   90.00
_cell.angle_gamma   90.00
#
_symmetry.space_group_name_H-M   'P 1'
#
loop_
_entity.id
_entity.type
_entity.pdbx_description
1 polymer ?
#
loop_
_entity_poly.entity_id
_entity_poly.type
_entity_poly.pdbx_seq_one_letter_code
_entity_poly.pdbx_strand_id
1 'polypeptide(L)'
;MSLNKSPLALAIALALPHFAAFAEDATLPSVTVTAARDAAYNPSTATSATKIDAPLRDIPQTVNVVPQELLRDKGVSSMEEAVKGIPGVGLSHGDGQRDQVTIRGFTAIADQFIDGMRDDALYFRDLSNIEQIEVIKGPASVLYGRGSSGGMINRITKKPGIDRTEASVTFGSWSKKRGEFDVARNLSDSAVAFRVTGAKEDSDSYRDQQFLKREALSPSLLWKLSADTSLLVQGEYLSDRRLTDFGIPSYKGLPVDVDPGTYYGAANARDTDFSQARVKSLAVVLDHRLNANWSLRNAFRRYDYSLNRNNTLVGSVNEAAQTASLTHGNVRREEDGYFNQTELTQRAEFFGMQHQLLYGIEIGKQDKDQVNRSKTNVATVNLFKPVLPVLQLEANVAPGTDNLGIMKNKSVYVQDLATLTPQWKLLAGVRYDDFSQETRERRVGQKNLERTDRAWSPRAGLVYQPSGTVSYYASFSKSFQPSGETFALAANNATIEPEETTNKEVGAKVDLFDGLATVGASLFRLQRTGIKATDPVTNTVMPVGTQRTDGLELTFTGELGQGWQVASGLALLDAEIIQSIARDDGQNVQGKQPTLTPKRSANIWLNKALGGGWFTGAGVNYQGDRFANPGNTTTLPGYTVVDAMLAYRTASYDVQLNVNNVFDREYIVSGHGSSKLLNLPGAPRNFRVTARYRF
;
A
#
# COMPACT_ATOMS: atom_id res chain seq x y z
N MET A 1 30.23 -16.27 -21.36
CA MET A 1 29.66 -16.97 -22.52
C MET A 1 29.42 -18.42 -22.14
N SER A 2 28.23 -18.79 -21.76
CA SER A 2 27.60 -20.13 -21.89
C SER A 2 26.19 -20.02 -21.36
N LEU A 3 25.25 -20.08 -22.28
CA LEU A 3 23.79 -20.14 -22.05
C LEU A 3 23.45 -21.55 -21.56
N ASN A 4 23.05 -21.70 -20.30
CA ASN A 4 22.37 -22.91 -19.85
C ASN A 4 20.87 -22.71 -19.94
N LYS A 5 20.28 -23.35 -20.96
CA LYS A 5 18.83 -23.45 -21.18
C LYS A 5 18.26 -24.49 -20.19
N SER A 6 17.35 -24.08 -19.34
CA SER A 6 16.51 -24.98 -18.55
C SER A 6 15.22 -25.32 -19.32
N PRO A 7 14.86 -26.58 -19.46
CA PRO A 7 13.67 -27.02 -20.19
C PRO A 7 12.47 -27.15 -19.23
N LEU A 8 11.72 -26.07 -19.01
CA LEU A 8 10.45 -26.13 -18.26
C LEU A 8 9.28 -25.39 -18.96
N ALA A 9 9.40 -25.13 -20.24
CA ALA A 9 8.39 -24.42 -21.02
C ALA A 9 7.54 -25.30 -21.94
N LEU A 10 7.57 -26.64 -21.82
CA LEU A 10 6.95 -27.54 -22.79
C LEU A 10 6.03 -28.62 -22.20
N ALA A 11 5.40 -28.42 -21.06
CA ALA A 11 4.56 -29.45 -20.43
C ALA A 11 3.07 -29.09 -20.25
N ILE A 12 2.56 -28.01 -20.86
CA ILE A 12 1.13 -27.62 -20.72
C ILE A 12 0.32 -27.76 -22.05
N ALA A 13 0.88 -28.32 -23.09
CA ALA A 13 0.24 -28.32 -24.40
C ALA A 13 -0.35 -29.67 -24.86
N LEU A 14 -0.54 -30.68 -23.99
CA LEU A 14 -1.08 -31.98 -24.43
C LEU A 14 -1.95 -32.61 -23.33
N ALA A 15 -3.21 -32.17 -23.18
CA ALA A 15 -4.35 -32.99 -22.70
C ALA A 15 -5.67 -32.20 -22.82
N LEU A 16 -6.21 -32.05 -24.00
CA LEU A 16 -7.62 -31.66 -24.16
C LEU A 16 -8.36 -32.77 -24.92
N PRO A 17 -9.33 -33.44 -24.28
CA PRO A 17 -10.29 -34.28 -25.01
C PRO A 17 -11.34 -33.39 -25.68
N HIS A 18 -11.63 -33.70 -26.95
CA HIS A 18 -12.71 -33.08 -27.71
C HIS A 18 -14.06 -33.57 -27.18
N PHE A 19 -14.89 -32.63 -26.73
CA PHE A 19 -16.33 -32.86 -26.54
C PHE A 19 -17.09 -31.91 -27.44
N ALA A 20 -18.01 -32.47 -28.23
CA ALA A 20 -18.88 -31.76 -29.13
C ALA A 20 -19.95 -30.95 -28.39
N ALA A 21 -20.23 -29.78 -28.92
CA ALA A 21 -21.13 -28.79 -28.37
C ALA A 21 -22.60 -29.16 -28.52
N PHE A 22 -23.38 -28.90 -27.48
CA PHE A 22 -24.79 -28.52 -27.58
C PHE A 22 -24.90 -27.12 -27.00
N ALA A 23 -25.33 -26.18 -27.85
CA ALA A 23 -25.53 -24.79 -27.49
C ALA A 23 -26.96 -24.63 -26.93
N GLU A 24 -27.07 -24.24 -25.68
CA GLU A 24 -28.23 -23.53 -25.15
C GLU A 24 -27.76 -22.13 -24.73
N ASP A 25 -28.50 -21.10 -25.18
CA ASP A 25 -28.24 -19.71 -24.91
C ASP A 25 -28.36 -19.41 -23.39
N ALA A 26 -27.28 -19.57 -22.65
CA ALA A 26 -27.15 -19.06 -21.31
C ALA A 26 -26.27 -17.81 -21.36
N THR A 27 -26.90 -16.65 -21.20
CA THR A 27 -26.21 -15.37 -20.98
C THR A 27 -25.28 -15.49 -19.78
N LEU A 28 -24.00 -15.26 -20.03
CA LEU A 28 -22.96 -15.14 -19.00
C LEU A 28 -23.36 -14.11 -17.95
N PRO A 29 -23.10 -14.35 -16.65
CA PRO A 29 -22.77 -13.25 -15.80
C PRO A 29 -21.43 -12.72 -16.33
N SER A 30 -21.54 -11.67 -17.14
CA SER A 30 -20.44 -10.79 -17.45
C SER A 30 -19.68 -10.53 -16.12
N VAL A 31 -18.34 -10.42 -16.17
CA VAL A 31 -17.70 -9.39 -15.35
C VAL A 31 -18.38 -8.12 -15.84
N THR A 32 -19.55 -7.87 -15.29
CA THR A 32 -20.27 -6.66 -15.49
C THR A 32 -19.43 -5.65 -14.72
N VAL A 33 -18.58 -4.93 -15.43
CA VAL A 33 -18.46 -3.52 -15.14
C VAL A 33 -19.89 -3.04 -15.35
N THR A 34 -20.71 -3.20 -14.32
CA THR A 34 -22.03 -2.61 -14.26
C THR A 34 -21.74 -1.12 -14.26
N ALA A 35 -21.97 -0.49 -15.40
CA ALA A 35 -22.27 0.92 -15.49
C ALA A 35 -23.66 1.20 -14.84
N ALA A 36 -24.08 0.46 -13.82
CA ALA A 36 -24.92 0.94 -12.78
C ALA A 36 -24.12 2.05 -12.11
N ARG A 37 -24.65 3.23 -11.99
CA ARG A 37 -24.15 4.28 -11.12
C ARG A 37 -24.00 3.69 -9.72
N ASP A 38 -22.89 2.97 -9.49
CA ASP A 38 -22.34 2.82 -8.15
C ASP A 38 -22.20 4.24 -7.64
N ALA A 39 -22.73 4.52 -6.49
CA ALA A 39 -22.55 5.84 -5.88
C ALA A 39 -21.07 6.11 -5.93
N ALA A 40 -20.64 7.17 -6.62
CA ALA A 40 -19.25 7.34 -7.09
C ALA A 40 -18.19 7.19 -5.97
N TYR A 41 -18.64 7.32 -4.69
CA TYR A 41 -17.79 7.18 -3.51
C TYR A 41 -18.10 5.93 -2.67
N ASN A 42 -19.05 5.08 -3.04
CA ASN A 42 -19.48 3.91 -2.26
C ASN A 42 -19.53 2.63 -3.11
N PRO A 43 -18.38 2.07 -3.51
CA PRO A 43 -18.35 0.76 -4.15
C PRO A 43 -18.98 -0.30 -3.26
N SER A 44 -19.88 -1.11 -3.81
CA SER A 44 -20.62 -2.16 -3.09
C SER A 44 -19.80 -3.43 -2.88
N THR A 45 -18.72 -3.61 -3.64
CA THR A 45 -17.89 -4.80 -3.64
C THR A 45 -16.39 -4.45 -3.55
N ALA A 46 -15.63 -5.37 -2.98
CA ALA A 46 -14.17 -5.37 -3.02
C ALA A 46 -13.68 -6.81 -3.13
N THR A 47 -12.79 -7.06 -4.07
CA THR A 47 -12.30 -8.42 -4.34
C THR A 47 -11.21 -8.87 -3.37
N SER A 48 -10.48 -7.93 -2.77
CA SER A 48 -9.30 -8.25 -1.94
C SER A 48 -9.63 -8.98 -0.65
N ALA A 49 -10.79 -8.72 -0.04
CA ALA A 49 -11.08 -9.27 1.29
C ALA A 49 -11.37 -10.77 1.30
N THR A 50 -11.89 -11.31 0.20
CA THR A 50 -12.31 -12.73 0.12
C THR A 50 -11.80 -13.46 -1.11
N LYS A 51 -11.34 -12.75 -2.16
CA LYS A 51 -11.02 -13.29 -3.50
C LYS A 51 -12.18 -14.04 -4.17
N ILE A 52 -13.38 -13.89 -3.64
CA ILE A 52 -14.64 -14.33 -4.23
C ILE A 52 -15.56 -13.12 -4.37
N ASP A 53 -16.52 -13.22 -5.27
CA ASP A 53 -17.53 -12.17 -5.47
C ASP A 53 -18.52 -12.17 -4.30
N ALA A 54 -18.35 -11.21 -3.40
CA ALA A 54 -19.19 -11.03 -2.23
C ALA A 54 -19.42 -9.54 -1.93
N PRO A 55 -20.63 -9.12 -1.60
CA PRO A 55 -20.90 -7.77 -1.13
C PRO A 55 -20.09 -7.43 0.12
N LEU A 56 -19.64 -6.18 0.24
CA LEU A 56 -18.88 -5.73 1.42
C LEU A 56 -19.60 -5.96 2.74
N ARG A 57 -20.95 -5.91 2.73
CA ARG A 57 -21.77 -6.18 3.92
C ARG A 57 -21.72 -7.63 4.39
N ASP A 58 -21.38 -8.59 3.50
CA ASP A 58 -21.27 -10.02 3.82
C ASP A 58 -19.89 -10.39 4.41
N ILE A 59 -18.96 -9.44 4.39
CA ILE A 59 -17.57 -9.67 4.80
C ILE A 59 -17.38 -9.25 6.25
N PRO A 60 -17.02 -10.17 7.17
CA PRO A 60 -16.83 -9.88 8.60
C PRO A 60 -15.46 -9.22 8.87
N GLN A 61 -15.16 -8.14 8.20
CA GLN A 61 -13.89 -7.42 8.29
C GLN A 61 -14.06 -5.97 7.83
N THR A 62 -13.26 -5.06 8.39
CA THR A 62 -13.20 -3.67 7.91
C THR A 62 -12.42 -3.61 6.61
N VAL A 63 -13.06 -3.10 5.57
CA VAL A 63 -12.48 -2.83 4.25
C VAL A 63 -12.79 -1.39 3.86
N ASN A 64 -11.77 -0.62 3.51
CA ASN A 64 -11.94 0.71 2.95
C ASN A 64 -11.59 0.69 1.47
N VAL A 65 -12.48 1.21 0.65
CA VAL A 65 -12.27 1.35 -0.80
C VAL A 65 -12.14 2.83 -1.14
N VAL A 66 -11.09 3.19 -1.86
CA VAL A 66 -10.87 4.54 -2.39
C VAL A 66 -11.05 4.46 -3.90
N PRO A 67 -12.21 4.79 -4.44
CA PRO A 67 -12.51 4.69 -5.87
C PRO A 67 -11.85 5.80 -6.68
N GLN A 68 -11.75 5.61 -7.99
CA GLN A 68 -11.11 6.54 -8.93
C GLN A 68 -11.72 7.95 -8.86
N GLU A 69 -13.05 8.07 -8.72
CA GLU A 69 -13.73 9.34 -8.61
C GLU A 69 -13.25 10.15 -7.40
N LEU A 70 -13.09 9.51 -6.25
CA LEU A 70 -12.58 10.19 -5.05
C LEU A 70 -11.11 10.60 -5.23
N LEU A 71 -10.27 9.74 -5.84
CA LEU A 71 -8.88 10.07 -6.17
C LEU A 71 -8.82 11.28 -7.11
N ARG A 72 -9.67 11.30 -8.12
CA ARG A 72 -9.79 12.37 -9.12
C ARG A 72 -10.25 13.69 -8.49
N ASP A 73 -11.32 13.67 -7.69
CA ASP A 73 -11.89 14.87 -7.06
C ASP A 73 -10.89 15.51 -6.08
N LYS A 74 -10.12 14.70 -5.37
CA LYS A 74 -9.04 15.18 -4.48
C LYS A 74 -7.77 15.57 -5.23
N GLY A 75 -7.68 15.33 -6.54
CA GLY A 75 -6.48 15.61 -7.35
C GLY A 75 -5.26 14.78 -6.94
N VAL A 76 -5.49 13.54 -6.50
CA VAL A 76 -4.46 12.64 -5.95
C VAL A 76 -3.55 12.13 -7.07
N SER A 77 -2.24 12.12 -6.81
CA SER A 77 -1.22 11.58 -7.73
C SER A 77 -0.20 10.64 -7.05
N SER A 78 -0.31 10.44 -5.73
CA SER A 78 0.57 9.56 -4.95
C SER A 78 -0.21 8.66 -4.00
N MET A 79 0.38 7.54 -3.59
CA MET A 79 -0.20 6.62 -2.60
C MET A 79 -0.42 7.31 -1.25
N GLU A 80 0.50 8.16 -0.82
CA GLU A 80 0.37 8.92 0.42
C GLU A 80 -0.89 9.79 0.42
N GLU A 81 -1.10 10.56 -0.67
CA GLU A 81 -2.31 11.39 -0.84
C GLU A 81 -3.59 10.53 -0.88
N ALA A 82 -3.54 9.36 -1.51
CA ALA A 82 -4.69 8.46 -1.64
C ALA A 82 -5.17 7.91 -0.30
N VAL A 83 -4.23 7.50 0.57
CA VAL A 83 -4.58 6.84 1.84
C VAL A 83 -4.67 7.80 3.03
N LYS A 84 -4.26 9.07 2.86
CA LYS A 84 -4.32 10.13 3.89
C LYS A 84 -5.69 10.29 4.55
N GLY A 85 -6.78 10.00 3.82
CA GLY A 85 -8.15 10.11 4.31
C GLY A 85 -8.74 8.79 4.84
N ILE A 86 -7.96 7.76 5.10
CA ILE A 86 -8.47 6.49 5.62
C ILE A 86 -8.29 6.46 7.15
N PRO A 87 -9.36 6.25 7.95
CA PRO A 87 -9.25 6.23 9.40
C PRO A 87 -8.29 5.12 9.86
N GLY A 88 -7.52 5.39 10.91
CA GLY A 88 -6.55 4.43 11.45
C GLY A 88 -5.33 4.15 10.56
N VAL A 89 -5.16 4.89 9.45
CA VAL A 89 -3.95 4.88 8.62
C VAL A 89 -3.09 6.09 8.97
N GLY A 90 -1.86 5.83 9.43
CA GLY A 90 -0.84 6.84 9.68
C GLY A 90 0.15 6.89 8.53
N LEU A 91 0.64 8.10 8.22
CA LEU A 91 1.65 8.28 7.19
C LEU A 91 3.04 8.08 7.78
N SER A 92 3.91 7.38 7.05
CA SER A 92 5.32 7.25 7.33
C SER A 92 6.11 7.66 6.11
N HIS A 93 7.16 8.44 6.32
CA HIS A 93 8.00 8.90 5.22
C HIS A 93 8.98 7.83 4.73
N GLY A 94 9.15 6.75 5.48
CA GLY A 94 10.13 5.71 5.16
C GLY A 94 11.54 6.31 5.00
N ASP A 95 12.34 5.72 4.11
CA ASP A 95 13.65 6.28 3.72
C ASP A 95 13.54 7.34 2.60
N GLY A 96 12.39 8.00 2.43
CA GLY A 96 12.16 8.98 1.37
C GLY A 96 12.24 8.43 -0.05
N GLN A 97 12.08 7.13 -0.21
CA GLN A 97 12.20 6.43 -1.50
C GLN A 97 11.08 5.42 -1.77
N ARG A 98 10.09 5.29 -0.87
CA ARG A 98 9.03 4.29 -0.94
C ARG A 98 7.74 4.76 -0.29
N ASP A 99 6.64 4.19 -0.75
CA ASP A 99 5.38 4.28 -0.02
C ASP A 99 5.48 3.47 1.28
N GLN A 100 5.09 4.07 2.37
CA GLN A 100 5.02 3.42 3.67
C GLN A 100 3.90 4.05 4.50
N VAL A 101 3.14 3.19 5.17
CA VAL A 101 2.08 3.60 6.09
C VAL A 101 2.12 2.76 7.35
N THR A 102 1.45 3.24 8.39
CA THR A 102 1.04 2.42 9.53
C THR A 102 -0.46 2.19 9.45
N ILE A 103 -0.92 0.98 9.69
CA ILE A 103 -2.34 0.63 9.76
C ILE A 103 -2.62 0.15 11.17
N ARG A 104 -3.54 0.84 11.89
CA ARG A 104 -3.88 0.53 13.28
C ARG A 104 -2.65 0.49 14.22
N GLY A 105 -1.62 1.32 13.94
CA GLY A 105 -0.38 1.37 14.71
C GLY A 105 0.70 0.37 14.32
N PHE A 106 0.49 -0.45 13.31
CA PHE A 106 1.47 -1.41 12.81
C PHE A 106 1.99 -0.99 11.44
N THR A 107 3.30 -1.06 11.25
CA THR A 107 3.95 -0.72 9.97
C THR A 107 3.53 -1.70 8.88
N ALA A 108 3.11 -1.17 7.74
CA ALA A 108 2.69 -1.91 6.54
C ALA A 108 3.62 -1.59 5.35
N ILE A 109 4.93 -1.83 5.52
CA ILE A 109 5.96 -1.53 4.52
C ILE A 109 5.95 -2.55 3.37
N ALA A 110 5.80 -3.83 3.68
CA ALA A 110 5.80 -4.94 2.72
C ALA A 110 4.39 -5.46 2.39
N ASP A 111 3.36 -4.81 2.91
CA ASP A 111 1.97 -5.21 2.78
C ASP A 111 1.29 -4.51 1.60
N GLN A 112 2.02 -4.44 0.48
CA GLN A 112 1.58 -3.83 -0.76
C GLN A 112 1.28 -4.91 -1.81
N PHE A 113 0.14 -4.75 -2.48
CA PHE A 113 -0.34 -5.69 -3.50
C PHE A 113 -0.85 -4.93 -4.73
N ILE A 114 -0.89 -5.64 -5.86
CA ILE A 114 -1.49 -5.18 -7.11
C ILE A 114 -2.33 -6.32 -7.68
N ASP A 115 -3.64 -6.08 -7.89
CA ASP A 115 -4.61 -7.10 -8.35
C ASP A 115 -4.56 -8.40 -7.55
N GLY A 116 -4.30 -8.32 -6.23
CA GLY A 116 -4.18 -9.45 -5.33
C GLY A 116 -2.82 -10.17 -5.34
N MET A 117 -1.88 -9.74 -6.19
CA MET A 117 -0.52 -10.27 -6.26
C MET A 117 0.44 -9.40 -5.45
N ARG A 118 1.41 -10.01 -4.75
CA ARG A 118 2.38 -9.30 -3.93
C ARG A 118 3.23 -8.34 -4.74
N ASP A 119 3.41 -7.11 -4.21
CA ASP A 119 4.21 -6.03 -4.77
C ASP A 119 4.95 -5.29 -3.65
N ASP A 120 5.86 -6.01 -2.97
CA ASP A 120 6.56 -5.57 -1.76
C ASP A 120 7.94 -4.93 -2.01
N ALA A 121 8.32 -4.69 -3.27
CA ALA A 121 9.50 -3.90 -3.59
C ALA A 121 9.34 -2.45 -3.11
N LEU A 122 10.45 -1.83 -2.70
CA LEU A 122 10.45 -0.58 -1.97
C LEU A 122 10.59 0.64 -2.90
N TYR A 123 9.50 1.10 -3.49
CA TYR A 123 9.45 2.24 -4.40
C TYR A 123 8.19 3.08 -4.23
N PHE A 124 8.15 4.27 -4.81
CA PHE A 124 6.94 5.10 -4.92
C PHE A 124 6.12 4.72 -6.14
N ARG A 125 4.87 4.37 -5.96
CA ARG A 125 3.96 3.87 -6.98
C ARG A 125 3.24 5.01 -7.69
N ASP A 126 3.04 4.87 -9.00
CA ASP A 126 2.19 5.77 -9.77
C ASP A 126 0.74 5.28 -9.78
N LEU A 127 -0.22 6.20 -9.83
CA LEU A 127 -1.65 5.90 -9.77
C LEU A 127 -2.38 6.03 -11.12
N SER A 128 -1.69 6.38 -12.21
CA SER A 128 -2.34 6.58 -13.52
C SER A 128 -3.06 5.34 -14.05
N ASN A 129 -2.58 4.15 -13.68
CA ASN A 129 -3.20 2.85 -14.03
C ASN A 129 -4.11 2.27 -12.95
N ILE A 130 -4.52 3.04 -11.95
CA ILE A 130 -5.28 2.52 -10.81
C ILE A 130 -6.74 2.93 -10.91
N GLU A 131 -7.64 1.94 -10.81
CA GLU A 131 -9.10 2.11 -10.77
C GLU A 131 -9.59 2.38 -9.34
N GLN A 132 -9.06 1.63 -8.37
CA GLN A 132 -9.36 1.82 -6.95
C GLN A 132 -8.24 1.29 -6.06
N ILE A 133 -8.22 1.75 -4.82
CA ILE A 133 -7.33 1.26 -3.79
C ILE A 133 -8.18 0.64 -2.69
N GLU A 134 -7.88 -0.62 -2.35
CA GLU A 134 -8.56 -1.35 -1.29
C GLU A 134 -7.61 -1.50 -0.09
N VAL A 135 -8.05 -1.07 1.08
CA VAL A 135 -7.31 -1.22 2.34
C VAL A 135 -8.07 -2.18 3.23
N ILE A 136 -7.50 -3.37 3.39
CA ILE A 136 -8.02 -4.40 4.30
C ILE A 136 -7.35 -4.18 5.65
N LYS A 137 -8.13 -4.07 6.72
CA LYS A 137 -7.62 -3.85 8.07
C LYS A 137 -7.59 -5.12 8.89
N GLY A 138 -6.53 -5.27 9.69
CA GLY A 138 -6.23 -6.49 10.43
C GLY A 138 -5.56 -7.57 9.56
N PRO A 139 -5.16 -8.70 10.16
CA PRO A 139 -4.48 -9.80 9.50
C PRO A 139 -5.20 -10.32 8.25
N ALA A 140 -4.48 -10.38 7.13
CA ALA A 140 -4.96 -10.88 5.84
C ALA A 140 -4.18 -12.12 5.35
N SER A 141 -3.33 -12.70 6.21
CA SER A 141 -2.42 -13.81 5.83
C SER A 141 -3.13 -15.04 5.28
N VAL A 142 -4.39 -15.28 5.64
CA VAL A 142 -5.16 -16.41 5.12
C VAL A 142 -5.23 -16.43 3.57
N LEU A 143 -5.21 -15.28 2.92
CA LEU A 143 -5.23 -15.14 1.46
C LEU A 143 -3.91 -14.65 0.87
N TYR A 144 -3.12 -13.91 1.66
CA TYR A 144 -1.99 -13.13 1.17
C TYR A 144 -0.63 -13.54 1.76
N GLY A 145 -0.63 -14.54 2.66
CA GLY A 145 0.58 -15.08 3.27
C GLY A 145 1.23 -14.11 4.26
N ARG A 146 2.55 -14.17 4.36
CA ARG A 146 3.34 -13.43 5.35
C ARG A 146 3.03 -11.94 5.40
N GLY A 147 3.18 -11.31 6.57
CA GLY A 147 2.96 -9.88 6.82
C GLY A 147 1.53 -9.57 7.25
N SER A 148 1.03 -8.40 6.86
CA SER A 148 -0.35 -7.94 7.10
C SER A 148 -0.74 -7.86 8.57
N SER A 149 0.17 -7.41 9.44
CA SER A 149 -0.14 -7.27 10.88
C SER A 149 -1.28 -6.28 11.12
N GLY A 150 -1.15 -5.04 10.67
CA GLY A 150 -2.18 -4.01 10.77
C GLY A 150 -3.23 -4.09 9.68
N GLY A 151 -2.85 -4.64 8.54
CA GLY A 151 -3.64 -4.69 7.31
C GLY A 151 -2.76 -4.67 6.06
N MET A 152 -3.40 -4.58 4.91
CA MET A 152 -2.72 -4.50 3.61
C MET A 152 -3.38 -3.49 2.68
N ILE A 153 -2.63 -3.06 1.67
CA ILE A 153 -3.10 -2.18 0.60
C ILE A 153 -3.02 -2.92 -0.72
N ASN A 154 -4.15 -3.04 -1.42
CA ASN A 154 -4.22 -3.60 -2.76
C ASN A 154 -4.64 -2.53 -3.77
N ARG A 155 -3.86 -2.35 -4.81
CA ARG A 155 -4.15 -1.48 -5.95
C ARG A 155 -4.83 -2.31 -7.02
N ILE A 156 -6.04 -1.93 -7.39
CA ILE A 156 -6.79 -2.53 -8.49
C ILE A 156 -6.49 -1.74 -9.74
N THR A 157 -5.93 -2.39 -10.74
CA THR A 157 -5.56 -1.74 -12.00
C THR A 157 -6.74 -1.59 -12.93
N LYS A 158 -6.67 -0.58 -13.80
CA LYS A 158 -7.60 -0.38 -14.90
C LYS A 158 -7.53 -1.53 -15.90
N LYS A 159 -8.67 -2.11 -16.25
CA LYS A 159 -8.75 -3.27 -17.15
C LYS A 159 -9.25 -2.87 -18.55
N PRO A 160 -8.87 -3.61 -19.63
CA PRO A 160 -9.53 -3.54 -20.93
C PRO A 160 -11.00 -3.98 -20.87
N GLY A 161 -11.75 -3.72 -21.93
CA GLY A 161 -13.16 -4.13 -22.09
C GLY A 161 -14.14 -2.96 -22.13
N ILE A 162 -13.61 -1.74 -22.13
CA ILE A 162 -14.37 -0.50 -22.37
C ILE A 162 -13.75 0.25 -23.53
N ASP A 163 -14.53 1.15 -24.17
CA ASP A 163 -13.99 2.11 -25.14
C ASP A 163 -13.78 3.44 -24.44
N ARG A 164 -12.54 3.91 -24.43
CA ARG A 164 -12.13 5.16 -23.81
C ARG A 164 -10.91 5.74 -24.50
N THR A 165 -10.92 7.05 -24.71
CA THR A 165 -9.70 7.82 -25.01
C THR A 165 -9.74 9.06 -24.17
N GLU A 166 -8.80 9.19 -23.25
CA GLU A 166 -8.72 10.34 -22.37
C GLU A 166 -7.25 10.80 -22.30
N ALA A 167 -7.04 12.11 -22.34
CA ALA A 167 -5.75 12.73 -22.06
C ALA A 167 -5.94 13.85 -21.06
N SER A 168 -4.97 14.03 -20.16
CA SER A 168 -4.98 15.14 -19.21
C SER A 168 -3.62 15.76 -19.04
N VAL A 169 -3.62 17.06 -18.69
CA VAL A 169 -2.44 17.80 -18.27
C VAL A 169 -2.72 18.49 -16.95
N THR A 170 -1.76 18.44 -16.06
CA THR A 170 -1.82 19.08 -14.74
C THR A 170 -0.64 20.03 -14.59
N PHE A 171 -0.92 21.26 -14.20
CA PHE A 171 0.06 22.24 -13.78
C PHE A 171 -0.19 22.62 -12.32
N GLY A 172 0.86 22.90 -11.58
CA GLY A 172 0.70 23.24 -10.17
C GLY A 172 1.88 24.01 -9.57
N SER A 173 1.80 24.26 -8.29
CA SER A 173 2.87 24.85 -7.50
C SER A 173 4.17 24.08 -7.68
N TRP A 174 5.29 24.76 -7.50
CA TRP A 174 6.64 24.21 -7.62
C TRP A 174 6.90 23.58 -8.99
N SER A 175 6.57 24.34 -10.04
CA SER A 175 6.82 23.95 -11.44
C SER A 175 6.22 22.59 -11.83
N LYS A 176 5.22 22.06 -11.06
CA LYS A 176 4.62 20.76 -11.38
C LYS A 176 4.01 20.75 -12.76
N LYS A 177 4.44 19.76 -13.55
CA LYS A 177 3.91 19.44 -14.87
C LYS A 177 3.69 17.94 -14.95
N ARG A 178 2.45 17.52 -15.18
CA ARG A 178 2.12 16.10 -15.35
C ARG A 178 1.19 15.93 -16.54
N GLY A 179 1.54 15.03 -17.45
CA GLY A 179 0.68 14.57 -18.54
C GLY A 179 0.27 13.12 -18.28
N GLU A 180 -0.99 12.79 -18.58
CA GLU A 180 -1.51 11.43 -18.49
C GLU A 180 -2.35 11.11 -19.71
N PHE A 181 -2.40 9.82 -20.10
CA PHE A 181 -3.34 9.31 -21.09
C PHE A 181 -3.90 7.95 -20.66
N ASP A 182 -5.11 7.65 -21.16
CA ASP A 182 -5.81 6.40 -20.96
C ASP A 182 -6.57 6.06 -22.25
N VAL A 183 -6.09 5.06 -22.97
CA VAL A 183 -6.64 4.62 -24.26
C VAL A 183 -7.07 3.17 -24.13
N ALA A 184 -8.35 2.91 -24.30
CA ALA A 184 -8.92 1.56 -24.28
C ALA A 184 -9.85 1.38 -25.49
N ARG A 185 -9.81 0.20 -26.10
CA ARG A 185 -10.65 -0.19 -27.24
C ARG A 185 -11.04 -1.65 -27.16
N ASN A 186 -12.29 -1.92 -27.47
CA ASN A 186 -12.72 -3.23 -27.91
C ASN A 186 -12.50 -3.31 -29.42
N LEU A 187 -11.76 -4.32 -29.89
CA LEU A 187 -11.60 -4.50 -31.32
C LEU A 187 -12.88 -5.11 -31.88
N SER A 188 -13.52 -4.39 -32.82
CA SER A 188 -14.80 -4.79 -33.42
C SER A 188 -14.72 -6.23 -33.93
N ASP A 189 -15.77 -7.02 -33.68
CA ASP A 189 -15.91 -8.42 -34.07
C ASP A 189 -14.79 -9.36 -33.58
N SER A 190 -13.94 -8.89 -32.69
CA SER A 190 -12.87 -9.69 -32.09
C SER A 190 -13.11 -9.94 -30.59
N ALA A 191 -12.61 -11.07 -30.13
CA ALA A 191 -12.59 -11.42 -28.73
C ALA A 191 -11.50 -10.66 -27.93
N VAL A 192 -10.93 -9.60 -28.51
CA VAL A 192 -9.74 -8.91 -28.01
C VAL A 192 -10.09 -7.47 -27.64
N ALA A 193 -9.67 -7.06 -26.47
CA ALA A 193 -9.70 -5.67 -26.02
C ALA A 193 -8.31 -5.27 -25.49
N PHE A 194 -7.91 -4.01 -25.69
CA PHE A 194 -6.69 -3.51 -25.11
C PHE A 194 -6.92 -2.22 -24.30
N ARG A 195 -6.00 -1.93 -23.39
CA ARG A 195 -5.91 -0.65 -22.68
C ARG A 195 -4.45 -0.29 -22.50
N VAL A 196 -4.11 0.97 -22.70
CA VAL A 196 -2.79 1.51 -22.42
C VAL A 196 -2.96 2.78 -21.63
N THR A 197 -2.37 2.83 -20.45
CA THR A 197 -2.30 4.05 -19.63
C THR A 197 -0.86 4.49 -19.49
N GLY A 198 -0.65 5.80 -19.34
CA GLY A 198 0.68 6.33 -19.10
C GLY A 198 0.66 7.68 -18.43
N ALA A 199 1.78 8.01 -17.79
CA ALA A 199 1.99 9.28 -17.13
C ALA A 199 3.45 9.74 -17.25
N LYS A 200 3.64 11.05 -17.35
CA LYS A 200 4.95 11.70 -17.24
C LYS A 200 4.82 12.92 -16.35
N GLU A 201 5.70 13.01 -15.33
CA GLU A 201 5.73 14.11 -14.36
C GLU A 201 7.13 14.69 -14.23
N ASP A 202 7.22 16.02 -14.18
CA ASP A 202 8.41 16.78 -13.83
C ASP A 202 7.97 17.88 -12.86
N SER A 203 8.56 17.92 -11.67
CA SER A 203 8.22 18.90 -10.64
C SER A 203 9.40 19.20 -9.73
N ASP A 204 9.44 20.43 -9.23
CA ASP A 204 10.19 20.81 -8.04
C ASP A 204 9.38 20.50 -6.78
N SER A 205 9.81 20.98 -5.62
CA SER A 205 9.15 20.84 -4.32
C SER A 205 9.19 22.15 -3.54
N TYR A 206 8.35 22.28 -2.51
CA TYR A 206 8.50 23.33 -1.49
C TYR A 206 9.78 23.16 -0.68
N ARG A 207 10.34 21.95 -0.65
CA ARG A 207 11.62 21.66 -0.01
C ARG A 207 12.76 22.04 -0.92
N ASP A 208 13.75 22.78 -0.40
CA ASP A 208 14.93 23.18 -1.15
C ASP A 208 15.66 21.98 -1.74
N GLN A 209 16.24 22.15 -2.91
CA GLN A 209 16.95 21.11 -3.68
C GLN A 209 16.07 19.94 -4.20
N GLN A 210 14.88 19.72 -3.68
CA GLN A 210 14.03 18.60 -4.04
C GLN A 210 13.50 18.69 -5.48
N PHE A 211 13.43 17.58 -6.15
CA PHE A 211 12.82 17.42 -7.48
C PHE A 211 12.23 16.01 -7.66
N LEU A 212 11.31 15.87 -8.61
CA LEU A 212 10.73 14.61 -9.04
C LEU A 212 10.64 14.55 -10.56
N LYS A 213 11.16 13.48 -11.16
CA LYS A 213 10.92 13.09 -12.57
C LYS A 213 10.40 11.68 -12.60
N ARG A 214 9.19 11.49 -13.11
CA ARG A 214 8.53 10.18 -13.15
C ARG A 214 7.98 9.89 -14.52
N GLU A 215 8.10 8.62 -14.93
CA GLU A 215 7.48 8.08 -16.15
C GLU A 215 6.83 6.75 -15.79
N ALA A 216 5.60 6.56 -16.22
CA ALA A 216 4.84 5.32 -16.04
C ALA A 216 4.15 4.94 -17.35
N LEU A 217 4.13 3.63 -17.66
CA LEU A 217 3.43 3.07 -18.82
C LEU A 217 2.89 1.69 -18.45
N SER A 218 1.61 1.46 -18.71
CA SER A 218 0.95 0.20 -18.37
C SER A 218 0.06 -0.27 -19.53
N PRO A 219 0.58 -1.08 -20.45
CA PRO A 219 -0.21 -1.74 -21.47
C PRO A 219 -0.93 -2.97 -20.90
N SER A 220 -2.13 -3.25 -21.38
CA SER A 220 -2.89 -4.44 -21.04
C SER A 220 -3.72 -4.94 -22.23
N LEU A 221 -3.88 -6.26 -22.31
CA LEU A 221 -4.61 -6.98 -23.35
C LEU A 221 -5.52 -8.01 -22.69
N LEU A 222 -6.80 -7.95 -22.98
CA LEU A 222 -7.78 -8.97 -22.63
C LEU A 222 -8.16 -9.74 -23.90
N TRP A 223 -8.01 -11.06 -23.84
CA TRP A 223 -8.41 -11.96 -24.91
C TRP A 223 -9.46 -12.95 -24.39
N LYS A 224 -10.68 -12.88 -24.90
CA LYS A 224 -11.74 -13.85 -24.67
C LYS A 224 -11.53 -15.03 -25.61
N LEU A 225 -10.86 -16.08 -25.13
CA LEU A 225 -10.54 -17.27 -25.91
C LEU A 225 -11.79 -18.10 -26.22
N SER A 226 -12.78 -18.05 -25.34
CA SER A 226 -14.11 -18.65 -25.51
C SER A 226 -15.13 -17.91 -24.63
N ALA A 227 -16.38 -18.34 -24.64
CA ALA A 227 -17.41 -17.83 -23.72
C ALA A 227 -17.03 -18.05 -22.23
N ASP A 228 -16.22 -19.06 -21.93
CA ASP A 228 -15.87 -19.48 -20.58
C ASP A 228 -14.40 -19.19 -20.24
N THR A 229 -13.60 -18.73 -21.18
CA THR A 229 -12.15 -18.57 -20.97
C THR A 229 -11.68 -17.20 -21.39
N SER A 230 -11.03 -16.49 -20.49
CA SER A 230 -10.34 -15.22 -20.80
C SER A 230 -8.90 -15.25 -20.33
N LEU A 231 -8.04 -14.56 -21.09
CA LEU A 231 -6.64 -14.33 -20.80
C LEU A 231 -6.38 -12.82 -20.73
N LEU A 232 -5.94 -12.35 -19.58
CA LEU A 232 -5.50 -10.97 -19.38
C LEU A 232 -3.98 -10.94 -19.28
N VAL A 233 -3.34 -10.11 -20.09
CA VAL A 233 -1.90 -9.84 -20.04
C VAL A 233 -1.69 -8.37 -19.71
N GLN A 234 -0.89 -8.08 -18.68
CA GLN A 234 -0.62 -6.71 -18.23
C GLN A 234 0.87 -6.49 -18.07
N GLY A 235 1.37 -5.39 -18.64
CA GLY A 235 2.72 -4.91 -18.44
C GLY A 235 2.72 -3.66 -17.56
N GLU A 236 3.82 -3.42 -16.85
CA GLU A 236 4.08 -2.19 -16.14
C GLU A 236 5.53 -1.78 -16.32
N TYR A 237 5.75 -0.51 -16.59
CA TYR A 237 7.03 0.16 -16.53
C TYR A 237 6.91 1.42 -15.70
N LEU A 238 7.78 1.58 -14.72
CA LEU A 238 7.91 2.78 -13.90
C LEU A 238 9.38 3.19 -13.82
N SER A 239 9.65 4.47 -14.03
CA SER A 239 10.93 5.12 -13.73
C SER A 239 10.65 6.34 -12.86
N ASP A 240 11.20 6.35 -11.64
CA ASP A 240 11.06 7.43 -10.67
C ASP A 240 12.45 7.91 -10.27
N ARG A 241 12.76 9.17 -10.59
CA ARG A 241 13.99 9.82 -10.18
C ARG A 241 13.67 11.06 -9.38
N ARG A 242 14.18 11.12 -8.16
CA ARG A 242 13.97 12.24 -7.24
C ARG A 242 15.20 12.46 -6.36
N LEU A 243 15.26 13.60 -5.72
CA LEU A 243 16.11 13.76 -4.57
C LEU A 243 15.37 13.18 -3.36
N THR A 244 16.05 12.37 -2.55
CA THR A 244 15.47 11.77 -1.35
C THR A 244 15.31 12.83 -0.27
N ASP A 245 14.09 13.01 0.22
CA ASP A 245 13.81 13.91 1.34
C ASP A 245 13.73 13.14 2.65
N PHE A 246 14.57 13.48 3.60
CA PHE A 246 14.53 12.92 4.94
C PHE A 246 13.89 13.85 5.97
N GLY A 247 13.39 15.04 5.52
CA GLY A 247 12.77 16.02 6.39
C GLY A 247 13.78 16.81 7.21
N ILE A 248 13.37 17.18 8.43
CA ILE A 248 14.13 18.02 9.37
C ILE A 248 14.40 17.25 10.68
N PRO A 249 15.51 17.54 11.37
CA PRO A 249 15.81 16.92 12.66
C PRO A 249 14.93 17.46 13.78
N SER A 250 15.09 16.87 14.98
CA SER A 250 14.45 17.35 16.21
C SER A 250 15.46 18.11 17.10
N TYR A 251 14.90 19.01 17.89
CA TYR A 251 15.59 19.76 18.92
C TYR A 251 14.70 19.87 20.16
N LYS A 252 15.22 19.49 21.33
CA LYS A 252 14.48 19.53 22.62
C LYS A 252 13.09 18.88 22.57
N GLY A 253 12.99 17.72 21.92
CA GLY A 253 11.77 16.92 21.90
C GLY A 253 10.70 17.33 20.88
N LEU A 254 11.00 18.30 20.00
CA LEU A 254 10.14 18.75 18.89
C LEU A 254 10.93 18.80 17.59
N PRO A 255 10.31 18.70 16.41
CA PRO A 255 10.96 19.07 15.16
C PRO A 255 11.52 20.51 15.24
N VAL A 256 12.69 20.72 14.63
CA VAL A 256 13.33 22.06 14.64
C VAL A 256 12.39 23.08 14.02
N ASP A 257 12.25 24.23 14.69
CA ASP A 257 11.45 25.36 14.20
C ASP A 257 12.25 26.12 13.11
N VAL A 258 11.98 25.75 11.86
CA VAL A 258 12.59 26.33 10.66
C VAL A 258 11.56 26.37 9.54
N ASP A 259 11.82 27.18 8.52
CA ASP A 259 10.98 27.20 7.31
C ASP A 259 10.76 25.78 6.77
N PRO A 260 9.53 25.40 6.40
CA PRO A 260 9.22 24.08 5.84
C PRO A 260 10.07 23.69 4.62
N GLY A 261 10.62 24.67 3.90
CA GLY A 261 11.53 24.45 2.78
C GLY A 261 12.94 24.03 3.17
N THR A 262 13.36 24.26 4.43
CA THR A 262 14.74 24.03 4.87
C THR A 262 15.24 22.62 4.61
N TYR A 263 16.34 22.51 3.87
CA TYR A 263 17.00 21.27 3.54
C TYR A 263 18.29 21.07 4.36
N TYR A 264 18.57 19.84 4.78
CA TYR A 264 19.79 19.47 5.50
C TYR A 264 20.57 18.43 4.69
N GLY A 265 21.45 18.92 3.81
CA GLY A 265 22.25 18.06 2.94
C GLY A 265 23.36 18.85 2.24
N ALA A 266 23.69 18.51 1.00
CA ALA A 266 24.71 19.17 0.22
C ALA A 266 24.15 20.34 -0.60
N ALA A 267 24.91 21.43 -0.75
CA ALA A 267 24.57 22.54 -1.64
C ALA A 267 24.47 22.10 -3.12
N ASN A 268 25.28 21.11 -3.50
CA ASN A 268 25.29 20.50 -4.83
C ASN A 268 24.47 19.20 -4.91
N ALA A 269 23.45 19.02 -4.03
CA ALA A 269 22.68 17.78 -3.97
C ALA A 269 21.96 17.46 -5.28
N ARG A 270 21.50 18.44 -6.06
CA ARG A 270 20.87 18.18 -7.37
C ARG A 270 21.79 17.47 -8.37
N ASP A 271 23.11 17.63 -8.22
CA ASP A 271 24.13 17.00 -9.08
C ASP A 271 24.61 15.65 -8.52
N THR A 272 24.68 15.52 -7.19
CA THR A 272 25.32 14.39 -6.50
C THR A 272 24.32 13.39 -5.88
N ASP A 273 23.19 13.89 -5.38
CA ASP A 273 22.21 13.10 -4.64
C ASP A 273 20.98 12.81 -5.50
N PHE A 274 20.54 11.57 -5.48
CA PHE A 274 19.33 11.14 -6.18
C PHE A 274 18.88 9.77 -5.67
N SER A 275 17.60 9.48 -5.86
CA SER A 275 17.01 8.14 -5.78
C SER A 275 16.42 7.82 -7.15
N GLN A 276 16.98 6.82 -7.83
CA GLN A 276 16.47 6.32 -9.11
C GLN A 276 15.93 4.93 -8.90
N ALA A 277 14.61 4.80 -8.89
CA ALA A 277 13.91 3.52 -8.91
C ALA A 277 13.42 3.20 -10.32
N ARG A 278 13.51 1.93 -10.73
CA ARG A 278 12.88 1.40 -11.94
C ARG A 278 12.18 0.09 -11.62
N VAL A 279 10.97 -0.05 -12.12
CA VAL A 279 10.17 -1.27 -12.00
C VAL A 279 9.70 -1.69 -13.38
N LYS A 280 9.80 -2.98 -13.65
CA LYS A 280 9.17 -3.63 -14.80
C LYS A 280 8.41 -4.83 -14.30
N SER A 281 7.18 -5.03 -14.73
CA SER A 281 6.46 -6.24 -14.41
C SER A 281 5.61 -6.73 -15.57
N LEU A 282 5.36 -8.03 -15.56
CA LEU A 282 4.44 -8.73 -16.45
C LEU A 282 3.52 -9.58 -15.60
N ALA A 283 2.22 -9.40 -15.75
CA ALA A 283 1.21 -10.27 -15.17
C ALA A 283 0.39 -10.95 -16.25
N VAL A 284 0.08 -12.22 -16.04
CA VAL A 284 -0.77 -13.03 -16.91
C VAL A 284 -1.83 -13.68 -16.03
N VAL A 285 -3.10 -13.43 -16.34
CA VAL A 285 -4.23 -13.98 -15.60
C VAL A 285 -5.11 -14.77 -16.56
N LEU A 286 -5.30 -16.05 -16.27
CA LEU A 286 -6.23 -16.95 -16.96
C LEU A 286 -7.44 -17.16 -16.03
N ASP A 287 -8.62 -16.76 -16.49
CA ASP A 287 -9.88 -17.08 -15.84
C ASP A 287 -10.65 -18.09 -16.74
N HIS A 288 -11.10 -19.19 -16.16
CA HIS A 288 -11.83 -20.25 -16.85
C HIS A 288 -13.00 -20.77 -16.03
N ARG A 289 -14.21 -20.68 -16.59
CA ARG A 289 -15.41 -21.28 -16.02
C ARG A 289 -15.51 -22.73 -16.46
N LEU A 290 -15.27 -23.66 -15.54
CA LEU A 290 -15.35 -25.10 -15.81
C LEU A 290 -16.81 -25.55 -16.03
N ASN A 291 -17.74 -24.98 -15.25
CA ASN A 291 -19.18 -25.17 -15.35
C ASN A 291 -19.90 -24.11 -14.50
N ALA A 292 -21.21 -24.23 -14.29
CA ALA A 292 -22.01 -23.29 -13.52
C ALA A 292 -21.54 -23.12 -12.06
N ASN A 293 -20.91 -24.13 -11.49
CA ASN A 293 -20.52 -24.18 -10.07
C ASN A 293 -19.02 -24.05 -9.85
N TRP A 294 -18.18 -24.24 -10.85
CA TRP A 294 -16.74 -24.26 -10.71
C TRP A 294 -16.07 -23.28 -11.64
N SER A 295 -15.15 -22.48 -11.10
CA SER A 295 -14.27 -21.62 -11.87
C SER A 295 -12.82 -21.75 -11.41
N LEU A 296 -11.91 -21.68 -12.36
CA LEU A 296 -10.46 -21.73 -12.18
C LEU A 296 -9.89 -20.36 -12.54
N ARG A 297 -9.02 -19.84 -11.68
CA ARG A 297 -8.19 -18.69 -11.93
C ARG A 297 -6.73 -19.08 -11.73
N ASN A 298 -5.86 -18.72 -12.69
CA ASN A 298 -4.42 -18.74 -12.51
C ASN A 298 -3.87 -17.36 -12.77
N ALA A 299 -3.15 -16.82 -11.81
CA ALA A 299 -2.49 -15.53 -11.91
C ALA A 299 -0.97 -15.69 -11.73
N PHE A 300 -0.21 -15.27 -12.71
CA PHE A 300 1.24 -15.27 -12.70
C PHE A 300 1.73 -13.82 -12.79
N ARG A 301 2.68 -13.43 -11.94
CA ARG A 301 3.37 -12.14 -12.02
C ARG A 301 4.88 -12.34 -11.91
N ARG A 302 5.63 -11.71 -12.81
CA ARG A 302 7.08 -11.53 -12.72
C ARG A 302 7.39 -10.05 -12.64
N TYR A 303 8.40 -9.68 -11.84
CA TYR A 303 8.86 -8.31 -11.76
C TYR A 303 10.39 -8.25 -11.67
N ASP A 304 10.92 -7.10 -12.10
CA ASP A 304 12.30 -6.67 -11.91
C ASP A 304 12.26 -5.26 -11.31
N TYR A 305 13.00 -5.03 -10.24
CA TYR A 305 13.13 -3.75 -9.56
C TYR A 305 14.59 -3.41 -9.38
N SER A 306 14.95 -2.15 -9.64
CA SER A 306 16.27 -1.62 -9.32
C SER A 306 16.17 -0.27 -8.61
N LEU A 307 17.04 -0.06 -7.65
CA LEU A 307 17.25 1.19 -6.94
C LEU A 307 18.72 1.55 -6.94
N ASN A 308 19.03 2.78 -7.35
CA ASN A 308 20.31 3.41 -7.10
C ASN A 308 20.05 4.75 -6.39
N ARG A 309 20.58 4.91 -5.18
CA ARG A 309 20.36 6.08 -4.34
C ARG A 309 21.66 6.59 -3.76
N ASN A 310 21.92 7.87 -3.97
CA ASN A 310 22.86 8.68 -3.21
C ASN A 310 22.08 9.70 -2.40
N ASN A 311 22.40 9.91 -1.15
CA ASN A 311 21.73 10.87 -0.32
C ASN A 311 22.60 11.36 0.83
N THR A 312 22.43 12.63 1.17
CA THR A 312 23.00 13.26 2.36
C THR A 312 21.87 13.61 3.32
N LEU A 313 22.00 13.21 4.57
CA LEU A 313 20.98 13.39 5.61
C LEU A 313 21.61 13.73 6.95
N VAL A 314 20.77 14.20 7.90
CA VAL A 314 21.21 14.40 9.28
C VAL A 314 21.49 13.04 9.95
N GLY A 315 22.72 12.83 10.37
CA GLY A 315 23.15 11.62 11.09
C GLY A 315 23.10 11.77 12.61
N SER A 316 23.33 12.99 13.11
CA SER A 316 23.23 13.29 14.55
C SER A 316 23.01 14.79 14.78
N VAL A 317 22.50 15.13 15.98
CA VAL A 317 22.32 16.52 16.43
C VAL A 317 23.07 16.72 17.73
N ASN A 318 23.83 17.81 17.82
CA ASN A 318 24.40 18.33 19.06
C ASN A 318 23.54 19.51 19.54
N GLU A 319 22.66 19.24 20.49
CA GLU A 319 21.72 20.25 21.00
C GLU A 319 22.44 21.42 21.71
N ALA A 320 23.54 21.15 22.43
CA ALA A 320 24.31 22.20 23.13
C ALA A 320 25.02 23.15 22.17
N ALA A 321 25.58 22.62 21.08
CA ALA A 321 26.22 23.40 20.03
C ALA A 321 25.25 23.95 18.97
N GLN A 322 23.98 23.48 18.98
CA GLN A 322 22.97 23.77 17.97
C GLN A 322 23.44 23.45 16.54
N THR A 323 24.05 22.27 16.39
CA THR A 323 24.56 21.81 15.10
C THR A 323 24.03 20.41 14.74
N ALA A 324 23.95 20.16 13.44
CA ALA A 324 23.65 18.85 12.86
C ALA A 324 24.88 18.33 12.11
N SER A 325 25.27 17.09 12.38
CA SER A 325 26.28 16.39 11.62
C SER A 325 25.62 15.61 10.48
N LEU A 326 26.18 15.74 9.28
CA LEU A 326 25.65 15.11 8.07
C LEU A 326 26.33 13.75 7.82
N THR A 327 25.52 12.82 7.34
CA THR A 327 25.94 11.48 6.90
C THR A 327 25.59 11.34 5.41
N HIS A 328 26.54 10.77 4.63
CA HIS A 328 26.27 10.42 3.24
C HIS A 328 26.06 8.92 3.12
N GLY A 329 25.01 8.52 2.39
CA GLY A 329 24.64 7.13 2.12
C GLY A 329 24.54 6.83 0.64
N ASN A 330 25.00 5.64 0.25
CA ASN A 330 24.75 5.05 -1.06
C ASN A 330 24.05 3.71 -0.87
N VAL A 331 22.94 3.52 -1.58
CA VAL A 331 22.16 2.27 -1.57
C VAL A 331 21.97 1.80 -2.99
N ARG A 332 22.36 0.57 -3.27
CA ARG A 332 22.04 -0.12 -4.51
C ARG A 332 21.25 -1.37 -4.18
N ARG A 333 20.13 -1.56 -4.87
CA ARG A 333 19.28 -2.76 -4.81
C ARG A 333 18.90 -3.21 -6.19
N GLU A 334 18.91 -4.51 -6.40
CA GLU A 334 18.39 -5.18 -7.57
C GLU A 334 17.52 -6.34 -7.06
N GLU A 335 16.25 -6.35 -7.42
CA GLU A 335 15.33 -7.39 -7.01
C GLU A 335 14.65 -7.95 -8.25
N ASP A 336 14.55 -9.25 -8.33
CA ASP A 336 13.69 -9.93 -9.28
C ASP A 336 12.87 -11.02 -8.57
N GLY A 337 11.70 -11.29 -9.12
CA GLY A 337 10.87 -12.31 -8.50
C GLY A 337 9.68 -12.69 -9.34
N TYR A 338 9.06 -13.79 -8.96
CA TYR A 338 7.80 -14.23 -9.51
C TYR A 338 6.87 -14.81 -8.45
N PHE A 339 5.58 -14.69 -8.71
CA PHE A 339 4.51 -15.34 -7.96
C PHE A 339 3.54 -15.99 -8.93
N ASN A 340 3.05 -17.18 -8.57
CA ASN A 340 1.96 -17.84 -9.26
C ASN A 340 0.91 -18.27 -8.22
N GLN A 341 -0.32 -17.87 -8.45
CA GLN A 341 -1.48 -18.25 -7.65
C GLN A 341 -2.46 -19.01 -8.54
N THR A 342 -2.84 -20.22 -8.12
CA THR A 342 -3.89 -21.01 -8.76
C THR A 342 -5.03 -21.14 -7.76
N GLU A 343 -6.20 -20.69 -8.14
CA GLU A 343 -7.40 -20.62 -7.32
C GLU A 343 -8.55 -21.35 -8.01
N LEU A 344 -9.24 -22.20 -7.27
CA LEU A 344 -10.45 -22.90 -7.70
C LEU A 344 -11.60 -22.45 -6.81
N THR A 345 -12.62 -21.87 -7.40
CA THR A 345 -13.84 -21.44 -6.70
C THR A 345 -14.96 -22.44 -6.97
N GLN A 346 -15.67 -22.82 -5.93
CA GLN A 346 -16.82 -23.72 -6.00
C GLN A 346 -18.04 -23.08 -5.36
N ARG A 347 -19.18 -23.12 -6.06
CA ARG A 347 -20.50 -22.89 -5.48
C ARG A 347 -21.14 -24.26 -5.24
N ALA A 348 -21.58 -24.50 -4.02
CA ALA A 348 -22.16 -25.80 -3.64
C ALA A 348 -23.29 -25.60 -2.64
N GLU A 349 -24.15 -26.62 -2.53
CA GLU A 349 -25.15 -26.70 -1.49
C GLU A 349 -24.92 -27.98 -0.68
N PHE A 350 -24.67 -27.80 0.63
CA PHE A 350 -24.47 -28.89 1.56
C PHE A 350 -25.36 -28.66 2.78
N PHE A 351 -26.04 -29.66 3.25
CA PHE A 351 -26.92 -29.59 4.43
C PHE A 351 -27.97 -28.47 4.38
N GLY A 352 -28.46 -28.14 3.17
CA GLY A 352 -29.39 -27.04 2.94
C GLY A 352 -28.81 -25.63 3.08
N MET A 353 -27.49 -25.53 3.10
CA MET A 353 -26.75 -24.27 3.18
C MET A 353 -25.99 -24.02 1.87
N GLN A 354 -25.92 -22.76 1.45
CA GLN A 354 -25.16 -22.36 0.28
C GLN A 354 -23.71 -22.03 0.68
N HIS A 355 -22.77 -22.58 -0.06
CA HIS A 355 -21.33 -22.42 0.17
C HIS A 355 -20.64 -21.80 -1.04
N GLN A 356 -19.74 -20.85 -0.79
CA GLN A 356 -18.78 -20.35 -1.76
C GLN A 356 -17.37 -20.68 -1.27
N LEU A 357 -16.85 -21.77 -1.79
CA LEU A 357 -15.54 -22.32 -1.41
C LEU A 357 -14.46 -21.78 -2.34
N LEU A 358 -13.32 -21.43 -1.77
CA LEU A 358 -12.10 -21.04 -2.46
C LEU A 358 -10.97 -21.97 -2.02
N TYR A 359 -10.35 -22.64 -2.97
CA TYR A 359 -9.15 -23.45 -2.78
C TYR A 359 -8.00 -22.77 -3.51
N GLY A 360 -6.86 -22.58 -2.87
CA GLY A 360 -5.74 -21.88 -3.47
C GLY A 360 -4.39 -22.54 -3.21
N ILE A 361 -3.52 -22.40 -4.20
CA ILE A 361 -2.10 -22.75 -4.12
C ILE A 361 -1.30 -21.53 -4.56
N GLU A 362 -0.24 -21.20 -3.82
CA GLU A 362 0.67 -20.13 -4.19
C GLU A 362 2.11 -20.62 -4.13
N ILE A 363 2.87 -20.28 -5.16
CA ILE A 363 4.32 -20.45 -5.20
C ILE A 363 4.96 -19.12 -5.57
N GLY A 364 6.13 -18.81 -4.98
CA GLY A 364 6.85 -17.60 -5.28
C GLY A 364 8.33 -17.72 -4.96
N LYS A 365 9.11 -16.88 -5.64
CA LYS A 365 10.53 -16.69 -5.39
C LYS A 365 10.88 -15.21 -5.58
N GLN A 366 11.74 -14.69 -4.70
CA GLN A 366 12.30 -13.36 -4.80
C GLN A 366 13.80 -13.42 -4.52
N ASP A 367 14.60 -12.81 -5.37
CA ASP A 367 16.02 -12.59 -5.18
C ASP A 367 16.21 -11.09 -4.94
N LYS A 368 16.81 -10.72 -3.79
CA LYS A 368 17.00 -9.32 -3.33
C LYS A 368 18.46 -9.05 -3.09
N ASP A 369 19.13 -8.49 -4.10
CA ASP A 369 20.53 -8.10 -4.02
C ASP A 369 20.64 -6.68 -3.46
N GLN A 370 21.50 -6.47 -2.46
CA GLN A 370 21.67 -5.14 -1.88
C GLN A 370 23.10 -4.86 -1.47
N VAL A 371 23.52 -3.61 -1.73
CA VAL A 371 24.76 -3.03 -1.26
C VAL A 371 24.48 -1.68 -0.63
N ASN A 372 24.82 -1.51 0.65
CA ASN A 372 24.66 -0.24 1.35
C ASN A 372 26.03 0.25 1.85
N ARG A 373 26.34 1.51 1.57
CA ARG A 373 27.53 2.22 2.05
C ARG A 373 27.11 3.46 2.80
N SER A 374 27.83 3.81 3.83
CA SER A 374 27.56 5.03 4.61
C SER A 374 28.85 5.61 5.15
N LYS A 375 28.98 6.94 5.04
CA LYS A 375 30.03 7.71 5.68
C LYS A 375 29.41 8.77 6.58
N THR A 376 29.70 8.66 7.86
CA THR A 376 29.23 9.59 8.89
C THR A 376 30.13 10.82 8.97
N ASN A 377 29.60 11.91 9.53
CA ASN A 377 30.35 13.15 9.81
C ASN A 377 31.03 13.77 8.57
N VAL A 378 30.32 13.74 7.42
CA VAL A 378 30.87 14.32 6.17
C VAL A 378 30.88 15.85 6.21
N ALA A 379 30.04 16.46 7.03
CA ALA A 379 30.01 17.90 7.32
C ALA A 379 29.22 18.18 8.59
N THR A 380 29.32 19.40 9.11
CA THR A 380 28.51 19.92 10.22
C THR A 380 27.88 21.24 9.79
N VAL A 381 26.58 21.41 10.05
CA VAL A 381 25.81 22.61 9.71
C VAL A 381 25.11 23.15 10.95
N ASN A 382 24.77 24.45 10.94
CA ASN A 382 23.94 25.03 11.99
C ASN A 382 22.53 24.47 11.93
N LEU A 383 21.94 24.21 13.09
CA LEU A 383 20.64 23.53 13.20
C LEU A 383 19.46 24.43 12.74
N PHE A 384 19.53 25.75 12.95
CA PHE A 384 18.45 26.70 12.65
C PHE A 384 18.66 27.48 11.35
N LYS A 385 19.92 27.63 10.93
CA LYS A 385 20.30 28.35 9.70
C LYS A 385 21.39 27.56 8.99
N PRO A 386 21.07 26.42 8.36
CA PRO A 386 22.08 25.59 7.73
C PRO A 386 22.69 26.29 6.52
N VAL A 387 24.00 26.48 6.55
CA VAL A 387 24.79 26.83 5.36
C VAL A 387 25.25 25.51 4.77
N LEU A 388 24.69 25.15 3.62
CA LEU A 388 24.92 23.86 3.01
C LEU A 388 26.34 23.75 2.44
N PRO A 389 27.09 22.69 2.76
CA PRO A 389 28.43 22.46 2.19
C PRO A 389 28.33 21.92 0.76
N VAL A 390 29.31 22.26 -0.07
CA VAL A 390 29.57 21.51 -1.32
C VAL A 390 30.31 20.24 -0.95
N LEU A 391 29.71 19.09 -1.22
CA LEU A 391 30.29 17.79 -0.88
C LEU A 391 30.87 17.10 -2.12
N GLN A 392 32.05 16.51 -1.94
CA GLN A 392 32.63 15.56 -2.86
C GLN A 392 32.47 14.16 -2.26
N LEU A 393 31.83 13.26 -3.01
CA LEU A 393 31.52 11.93 -2.52
C LEU A 393 32.74 11.02 -2.68
N GLU A 394 33.10 10.31 -1.60
CA GLU A 394 34.16 9.30 -1.67
C GLU A 394 33.67 8.05 -2.40
N ALA A 395 34.38 7.64 -3.45
CA ALA A 395 34.04 6.47 -4.26
C ALA A 395 34.25 5.12 -3.54
N ASN A 396 35.12 5.05 -2.53
CA ASN A 396 35.68 3.80 -1.98
C ASN A 396 35.31 3.52 -0.52
N VAL A 397 34.07 3.81 -0.11
CA VAL A 397 33.58 3.44 1.22
C VAL A 397 33.25 1.95 1.26
N ALA A 398 33.81 1.21 2.22
CA ALA A 398 33.49 -0.20 2.42
C ALA A 398 31.98 -0.41 2.71
N PRO A 399 31.34 -1.45 2.17
CA PRO A 399 29.92 -1.66 2.38
C PRO A 399 29.63 -2.12 3.82
N GLY A 400 28.66 -1.47 4.45
CA GLY A 400 28.05 -1.93 5.70
C GLY A 400 27.12 -3.13 5.50
N THR A 401 26.55 -3.26 4.30
CA THR A 401 25.76 -4.41 3.84
C THR A 401 26.16 -4.74 2.41
N ASP A 402 26.41 -6.01 2.12
CA ASP A 402 26.65 -6.53 0.77
C ASP A 402 26.22 -8.01 0.74
N ASN A 403 24.98 -8.26 0.32
CA ASN A 403 24.42 -9.61 0.34
C ASN A 403 23.31 -9.81 -0.68
N LEU A 404 23.01 -11.08 -0.96
CA LEU A 404 21.89 -11.55 -1.73
C LEU A 404 20.92 -12.31 -0.80
N GLY A 405 19.71 -11.80 -0.62
CA GLY A 405 18.60 -12.48 0.03
C GLY A 405 17.79 -13.27 -0.98
N ILE A 406 17.57 -14.55 -0.74
CA ILE A 406 16.74 -15.44 -1.56
C ILE A 406 15.56 -15.87 -0.72
N MET A 407 14.34 -15.58 -1.18
CA MET A 407 13.10 -15.93 -0.50
C MET A 407 12.28 -16.85 -1.39
N LYS A 408 11.72 -17.91 -0.81
CA LYS A 408 10.81 -18.82 -1.49
C LYS A 408 9.60 -19.08 -0.62
N ASN A 409 8.41 -19.09 -1.21
CA ASN A 409 7.19 -19.48 -0.52
C ASN A 409 6.46 -20.57 -1.31
N LYS A 410 5.85 -21.48 -0.56
CA LYS A 410 4.89 -22.47 -1.03
C LYS A 410 3.74 -22.47 -0.05
N SER A 411 2.53 -22.38 -0.55
CA SER A 411 1.38 -22.23 0.33
C SER A 411 0.16 -22.89 -0.24
N VAL A 412 -0.69 -23.37 0.64
CA VAL A 412 -2.02 -23.88 0.31
C VAL A 412 -3.04 -23.22 1.24
N TYR A 413 -4.22 -22.93 0.73
CA TYR A 413 -5.28 -22.34 1.53
C TYR A 413 -6.66 -22.77 1.07
N VAL A 414 -7.58 -22.74 2.01
CA VAL A 414 -9.00 -22.97 1.78
C VAL A 414 -9.82 -21.97 2.56
N GLN A 415 -10.92 -21.53 1.97
CA GLN A 415 -11.87 -20.64 2.59
C GLN A 415 -13.28 -21.00 2.16
N ASP A 416 -14.25 -20.81 3.04
CA ASP A 416 -15.66 -20.93 2.77
C ASP A 416 -16.42 -19.70 3.26
N LEU A 417 -17.27 -19.14 2.41
CA LEU A 417 -18.32 -18.23 2.79
C LEU A 417 -19.66 -18.97 2.69
N ALA A 418 -20.13 -19.46 3.83
CA ALA A 418 -21.34 -20.22 3.96
C ALA A 418 -22.52 -19.32 4.33
N THR A 419 -23.62 -19.41 3.60
CA THR A 419 -24.93 -18.84 3.98
C THR A 419 -25.70 -19.89 4.76
N LEU A 420 -25.65 -19.79 6.10
CA LEU A 420 -26.26 -20.75 7.01
C LEU A 420 -27.79 -20.61 7.03
N THR A 421 -28.26 -19.38 6.99
CA THR A 421 -29.67 -18.99 6.84
C THR A 421 -29.72 -17.67 6.07
N PRO A 422 -30.87 -17.17 5.65
CA PRO A 422 -30.95 -15.85 5.02
C PRO A 422 -30.35 -14.72 5.86
N GLN A 423 -30.34 -14.84 7.20
CA GLN A 423 -29.81 -13.85 8.14
C GLN A 423 -28.39 -14.14 8.62
N TRP A 424 -27.90 -15.36 8.53
CA TRP A 424 -26.61 -15.75 9.10
C TRP A 424 -25.63 -16.23 8.04
N LYS A 425 -24.45 -15.66 8.03
CA LYS A 425 -23.34 -16.09 7.17
C LYS A 425 -22.10 -16.37 8.02
N LEU A 426 -21.34 -17.36 7.63
CA LEU A 426 -20.08 -17.77 8.25
C LEU A 426 -18.97 -17.68 7.21
N LEU A 427 -17.93 -16.91 7.50
CA LEU A 427 -16.67 -16.95 6.78
C LEU A 427 -15.66 -17.74 7.61
N ALA A 428 -15.08 -18.79 7.06
CA ALA A 428 -14.01 -19.54 7.70
C ALA A 428 -12.92 -19.86 6.68
N GLY A 429 -11.66 -19.81 7.10
CA GLY A 429 -10.55 -20.14 6.20
C GLY A 429 -9.26 -20.40 6.96
N VAL A 430 -8.37 -21.11 6.32
CA VAL A 430 -7.04 -21.41 6.84
C VAL A 430 -6.03 -21.50 5.70
N ARG A 431 -4.81 -21.03 5.98
CA ARG A 431 -3.67 -21.14 5.07
C ARG A 431 -2.50 -21.76 5.82
N TYR A 432 -1.75 -22.58 5.10
CA TYR A 432 -0.46 -23.09 5.50
C TYR A 432 0.63 -22.52 4.59
N ASP A 433 1.67 -21.98 5.17
CA ASP A 433 2.83 -21.44 4.48
C ASP A 433 4.11 -22.22 4.86
N ASP A 434 4.92 -22.58 3.86
CA ASP A 434 6.32 -22.99 3.99
C ASP A 434 7.17 -21.90 3.33
N PHE A 435 7.84 -21.10 4.16
CA PHE A 435 8.59 -19.92 3.74
C PHE A 435 10.06 -20.06 4.09
N SER A 436 10.91 -20.11 3.08
CA SER A 436 12.37 -20.21 3.27
C SER A 436 13.08 -18.93 2.87
N GLN A 437 14.08 -18.57 3.66
CA GLN A 437 14.96 -17.43 3.46
C GLN A 437 16.42 -17.90 3.51
N GLU A 438 17.22 -17.46 2.54
CA GLU A 438 18.67 -17.65 2.48
C GLU A 438 19.32 -16.27 2.31
N THR A 439 20.38 -15.99 3.05
CA THR A 439 21.24 -14.81 2.86
C THR A 439 22.62 -15.27 2.49
N ARG A 440 23.08 -14.90 1.31
CA ARG A 440 24.44 -15.07 0.83
C ARG A 440 25.23 -13.80 1.08
N GLU A 441 26.09 -13.83 2.06
CA GLU A 441 26.90 -12.70 2.48
C GLU A 441 28.17 -12.61 1.63
N ARG A 442 28.53 -11.40 1.18
CA ARG A 442 29.75 -11.17 0.38
C ARG A 442 30.86 -10.47 1.16
N ARG A 443 30.53 -9.93 2.34
CA ARG A 443 31.51 -9.27 3.20
C ARG A 443 32.42 -10.31 3.86
N VAL A 444 33.72 -10.02 3.87
CA VAL A 444 34.74 -10.91 4.48
C VAL A 444 34.42 -11.11 5.97
N GLY A 445 34.48 -12.37 6.42
CA GLY A 445 34.27 -12.75 7.82
C GLY A 445 32.81 -12.92 8.23
N GLN A 446 31.86 -12.64 7.35
CA GLN A 446 30.42 -12.89 7.59
C GLN A 446 30.02 -14.28 7.07
N LYS A 447 28.95 -14.85 7.64
CA LYS A 447 28.46 -16.18 7.27
C LYS A 447 27.16 -16.07 6.48
N ASN A 448 26.96 -17.02 5.57
CA ASN A 448 25.65 -17.25 4.97
C ASN A 448 24.65 -17.70 6.05
N LEU A 449 23.41 -17.29 5.90
CA LEU A 449 22.34 -17.59 6.84
C LEU A 449 21.18 -18.23 6.07
N GLU A 450 20.49 -19.15 6.72
CA GLU A 450 19.28 -19.76 6.17
C GLU A 450 18.24 -20.00 7.27
N ARG A 451 16.98 -19.96 6.90
CA ARG A 451 15.86 -20.23 7.78
C ARG A 451 14.64 -20.68 6.97
N THR A 452 13.89 -21.63 7.53
CA THR A 452 12.56 -21.99 7.00
C THR A 452 11.54 -21.87 8.12
N ASP A 453 10.50 -21.10 7.87
CA ASP A 453 9.37 -20.89 8.76
C ASP A 453 8.13 -21.58 8.21
N ARG A 454 7.37 -22.25 9.09
CA ARG A 454 6.10 -22.88 8.77
C ARG A 454 5.01 -22.29 9.63
N ALA A 455 3.96 -21.80 9.01
CA ALA A 455 2.92 -21.09 9.73
C ALA A 455 1.51 -21.46 9.27
N TRP A 456 0.59 -21.48 10.24
CA TRP A 456 -0.84 -21.55 9.99
C TRP A 456 -1.49 -20.21 10.25
N SER A 457 -2.27 -19.73 9.30
CA SER A 457 -3.00 -18.47 9.36
C SER A 457 -4.50 -18.73 9.26
N PRO A 458 -5.19 -18.97 10.40
CA PRO A 458 -6.64 -19.13 10.40
C PRO A 458 -7.36 -17.77 10.41
N ARG A 459 -8.60 -17.77 9.87
CA ARG A 459 -9.62 -16.75 10.10
C ARG A 459 -10.99 -17.38 10.26
N ALA A 460 -11.84 -16.70 11.04
CA ALA A 460 -13.25 -17.04 11.15
C ALA A 460 -14.05 -15.75 11.41
N GLY A 461 -15.27 -15.68 10.89
CA GLY A 461 -16.16 -14.55 11.15
C GLY A 461 -17.60 -14.92 10.90
N LEU A 462 -18.46 -14.40 11.76
CA LEU A 462 -19.91 -14.59 11.70
C LEU A 462 -20.57 -13.26 11.36
N VAL A 463 -21.50 -13.27 10.42
CA VAL A 463 -22.30 -12.11 10.01
C VAL A 463 -23.76 -12.39 10.31
N TYR A 464 -24.42 -11.43 10.97
CA TYR A 464 -25.85 -11.43 11.22
C TYR A 464 -26.52 -10.28 10.48
N GLN A 465 -27.46 -10.58 9.62
CA GLN A 465 -28.20 -9.62 8.78
C GLN A 465 -29.71 -9.69 9.13
N PRO A 466 -30.16 -8.89 10.10
CA PRO A 466 -31.60 -8.86 10.48
C PRO A 466 -32.46 -8.30 9.34
N SER A 467 -31.88 -7.51 8.44
CA SER A 467 -32.52 -6.94 7.27
C SER A 467 -31.57 -6.88 6.08
N GLY A 468 -32.10 -6.56 4.89
CA GLY A 468 -31.28 -6.38 3.68
C GLY A 468 -30.30 -5.20 3.72
N THR A 469 -30.39 -4.32 4.72
CA THR A 469 -29.58 -3.09 4.82
C THR A 469 -28.63 -3.06 6.01
N VAL A 470 -28.78 -3.96 6.98
CA VAL A 470 -27.98 -3.97 8.22
C VAL A 470 -27.21 -5.27 8.35
N SER A 471 -25.93 -5.17 8.64
CA SER A 471 -25.07 -6.32 8.96
C SER A 471 -24.31 -6.04 10.25
N TYR A 472 -24.35 -6.98 11.19
CA TYR A 472 -23.46 -7.05 12.36
C TYR A 472 -22.49 -8.19 12.14
N TYR A 473 -21.25 -8.04 12.61
CA TYR A 473 -20.28 -9.12 12.50
C TYR A 473 -19.37 -9.23 13.71
N ALA A 474 -18.82 -10.42 13.88
CA ALA A 474 -17.71 -10.69 14.79
C ALA A 474 -16.67 -11.53 14.02
N SER A 475 -15.39 -11.25 14.20
CA SER A 475 -14.32 -11.99 13.52
C SER A 475 -13.07 -12.16 14.35
N PHE A 476 -12.32 -13.19 13.97
CA PHE A 476 -10.98 -13.50 14.43
C PHE A 476 -10.08 -13.78 13.22
N SER A 477 -8.87 -13.25 13.23
CA SER A 477 -7.86 -13.55 12.21
C SER A 477 -6.45 -13.54 12.81
N LYS A 478 -5.55 -14.33 12.19
CA LYS A 478 -4.14 -14.43 12.59
C LYS A 478 -3.25 -14.25 11.37
N SER A 479 -2.08 -13.61 11.57
CA SER A 479 -1.00 -13.52 10.61
C SER A 479 0.35 -13.81 11.24
N PHE A 480 1.36 -14.08 10.41
CA PHE A 480 2.74 -14.24 10.82
C PHE A 480 3.66 -13.34 10.02
N GLN A 481 4.78 -12.92 10.62
CA GLN A 481 5.80 -12.09 9.97
C GLN A 481 7.17 -12.70 10.20
N PRO A 482 7.84 -13.22 9.15
CA PRO A 482 9.17 -13.80 9.24
C PRO A 482 10.23 -12.78 9.64
N SER A 483 11.35 -13.26 10.16
CA SER A 483 12.43 -12.41 10.70
C SER A 483 13.08 -11.50 9.66
N GLY A 484 13.23 -11.93 8.41
CA GLY A 484 13.86 -11.18 7.33
C GLY A 484 12.90 -10.71 6.25
N GLU A 485 11.63 -10.44 6.58
CA GLU A 485 10.55 -10.22 5.61
C GLU A 485 10.85 -9.19 4.52
N THR A 486 11.39 -8.04 4.89
CA THR A 486 11.64 -6.93 3.94
C THR A 486 13.01 -7.03 3.28
N PHE A 487 14.00 -7.55 4.01
CA PHE A 487 15.39 -7.62 3.61
C PHE A 487 15.95 -9.03 3.88
N ALA A 488 17.26 -9.18 3.73
CA ALA A 488 17.97 -10.40 4.08
C ALA A 488 17.96 -10.69 5.59
N LEU A 489 18.10 -11.96 5.97
CA LEU A 489 18.39 -12.34 7.35
C LEU A 489 19.69 -11.69 7.82
N ALA A 490 19.74 -11.36 9.10
CA ALA A 490 20.94 -10.89 9.78
C ALA A 490 21.35 -11.90 10.87
N ALA A 491 22.62 -11.92 11.24
CA ALA A 491 23.14 -12.89 12.21
C ALA A 491 22.42 -12.87 13.57
N ASN A 492 21.93 -11.70 13.97
CA ASN A 492 21.22 -11.51 15.23
C ASN A 492 19.73 -11.87 15.17
N ASN A 493 19.16 -12.17 14.01
CA ASN A 493 17.73 -12.50 13.87
C ASN A 493 17.46 -13.83 13.13
N ALA A 494 18.48 -14.49 12.58
CA ALA A 494 18.29 -15.68 11.76
C ALA A 494 17.71 -16.88 12.53
N THR A 495 17.84 -16.93 13.85
CA THR A 495 17.30 -18.01 14.71
C THR A 495 15.98 -17.65 15.39
N ILE A 496 15.47 -16.43 15.20
CA ILE A 496 14.29 -15.94 15.88
C ILE A 496 13.03 -16.37 15.12
N GLU A 497 12.06 -16.93 15.84
CA GLU A 497 10.78 -17.33 15.29
C GLU A 497 10.00 -16.13 14.71
N PRO A 498 9.08 -16.39 13.76
CA PRO A 498 8.21 -15.35 13.22
C PRO A 498 7.38 -14.66 14.32
N GLU A 499 7.18 -13.36 14.13
CA GLU A 499 6.23 -12.63 14.93
C GLU A 499 4.80 -13.02 14.53
N GLU A 500 3.88 -13.03 15.49
CA GLU A 500 2.49 -13.39 15.25
C GLU A 500 1.57 -12.22 15.59
N THR A 501 0.55 -12.00 14.74
CA THR A 501 -0.48 -10.99 14.99
C THR A 501 -1.86 -11.63 15.03
N THR A 502 -2.64 -11.30 16.02
CA THR A 502 -4.05 -11.70 16.17
C THR A 502 -4.96 -10.47 16.17
N ASN A 503 -6.10 -10.56 15.53
CA ASN A 503 -7.16 -9.56 15.57
C ASN A 503 -8.47 -10.18 16.03
N LYS A 504 -9.15 -9.50 16.94
CA LYS A 504 -10.55 -9.75 17.33
C LYS A 504 -11.31 -8.49 17.02
N GLU A 505 -12.35 -8.59 16.21
CA GLU A 505 -13.11 -7.44 15.72
C GLU A 505 -14.60 -7.73 15.79
N VAL A 506 -15.37 -6.74 16.21
CA VAL A 506 -16.82 -6.70 16.08
C VAL A 506 -17.22 -5.42 15.38
N GLY A 507 -18.26 -5.47 14.56
CA GLY A 507 -18.66 -4.28 13.81
C GLY A 507 -20.07 -4.36 13.26
N ALA A 508 -20.46 -3.24 12.67
CA ALA A 508 -21.73 -3.08 11.99
C ALA A 508 -21.52 -2.33 10.66
N LYS A 509 -22.31 -2.70 9.65
CA LYS A 509 -22.40 -2.01 8.37
C LYS A 509 -23.86 -1.76 8.08
N VAL A 510 -24.19 -0.53 7.71
CA VAL A 510 -25.57 -0.11 7.43
C VAL A 510 -25.59 0.59 6.07
N ASP A 511 -26.31 0.01 5.14
CA ASP A 511 -26.58 0.60 3.84
C ASP A 511 -27.77 1.56 3.98
N LEU A 512 -27.58 2.77 3.47
CA LEU A 512 -28.54 3.88 3.49
C LEU A 512 -28.89 4.27 2.07
N PHE A 513 -30.08 4.88 1.89
CA PHE A 513 -30.51 5.41 0.59
C PHE A 513 -30.41 4.37 -0.54
N ASP A 514 -30.98 3.17 -0.31
CA ASP A 514 -30.96 2.05 -1.26
C ASP A 514 -29.53 1.62 -1.69
N GLY A 515 -28.56 1.67 -0.78
CA GLY A 515 -27.16 1.30 -1.02
C GLY A 515 -26.29 2.41 -1.58
N LEU A 516 -26.85 3.62 -1.80
CA LEU A 516 -26.06 4.77 -2.28
C LEU A 516 -25.05 5.27 -1.25
N ALA A 517 -25.25 4.99 0.03
CA ALA A 517 -24.30 5.31 1.08
C ALA A 517 -24.19 4.17 2.10
N THR A 518 -23.03 4.06 2.76
CA THR A 518 -22.78 3.06 3.79
C THR A 518 -22.16 3.72 5.02
N VAL A 519 -22.67 3.38 6.20
CA VAL A 519 -22.05 3.65 7.50
C VAL A 519 -21.41 2.37 7.99
N GLY A 520 -20.14 2.44 8.35
CA GLY A 520 -19.38 1.36 8.98
C GLY A 520 -18.92 1.75 10.38
N ALA A 521 -19.01 0.81 11.33
CA ALA A 521 -18.44 0.94 12.67
C ALA A 521 -17.72 -0.34 13.05
N SER A 522 -16.53 -0.24 13.64
CA SER A 522 -15.80 -1.41 14.13
C SER A 522 -15.10 -1.11 15.46
N LEU A 523 -15.13 -2.08 16.36
CA LEU A 523 -14.32 -2.17 17.57
C LEU A 523 -13.37 -3.34 17.41
N PHE A 524 -12.10 -3.13 17.70
CA PHE A 524 -11.10 -4.19 17.51
C PHE A 524 -10.04 -4.19 18.60
N ARG A 525 -9.46 -5.38 18.79
CA ARG A 525 -8.19 -5.58 19.50
C ARG A 525 -7.23 -6.30 18.59
N LEU A 526 -6.13 -5.61 18.27
CA LEU A 526 -5.03 -6.11 17.45
C LEU A 526 -3.80 -6.26 18.34
N GLN A 527 -3.23 -7.46 18.40
CA GLN A 527 -2.06 -7.75 19.23
C GLN A 527 -1.01 -8.50 18.43
N ARG A 528 0.24 -7.99 18.47
CA ARG A 528 1.43 -8.62 17.87
C ARG A 528 2.37 -9.06 18.96
N THR A 529 2.81 -10.31 18.91
CA THR A 529 3.70 -10.96 19.87
C THR A 529 4.95 -11.46 19.20
N GLY A 530 5.97 -11.79 19.98
CA GLY A 530 7.26 -12.23 19.46
C GLY A 530 8.05 -11.12 18.75
N ILE A 531 7.70 -9.84 19.00
CA ILE A 531 8.41 -8.71 18.39
C ILE A 531 9.86 -8.72 18.86
N LYS A 532 10.77 -8.60 17.89
CA LYS A 532 12.20 -8.55 18.13
C LYS A 532 12.56 -7.30 18.92
N ALA A 533 13.19 -7.50 20.07
CA ALA A 533 13.69 -6.44 20.94
C ALA A 533 15.16 -6.72 21.26
N THR A 534 16.02 -5.70 21.13
CA THR A 534 17.44 -5.82 21.47
C THR A 534 17.65 -5.52 22.92
N ASP A 535 18.29 -6.47 23.65
CA ASP A 535 18.73 -6.26 25.01
C ASP A 535 19.84 -5.19 25.02
N PRO A 536 19.66 -4.09 25.76
CA PRO A 536 20.63 -2.98 25.74
C PRO A 536 21.95 -3.29 26.45
N VAL A 537 22.02 -4.38 27.23
CA VAL A 537 23.22 -4.78 27.98
C VAL A 537 24.05 -5.81 27.18
N THR A 538 23.36 -6.85 26.70
CA THR A 538 24.03 -7.97 25.99
C THR A 538 24.07 -7.78 24.48
N ASN A 539 23.35 -6.80 23.96
CA ASN A 539 23.13 -6.57 22.51
C ASN A 539 22.53 -7.80 21.77
N THR A 540 21.85 -8.66 22.52
CA THR A 540 21.19 -9.86 21.97
C THR A 540 19.78 -9.51 21.56
N VAL A 541 19.35 -9.96 20.37
CA VAL A 541 17.96 -9.81 19.91
C VAL A 541 17.13 -10.98 20.44
N MET A 542 15.98 -10.66 21.05
CA MET A 542 15.06 -11.61 21.67
C MET A 542 13.62 -11.37 21.21
N PRO A 543 12.80 -12.42 20.97
CA PRO A 543 11.41 -12.30 20.52
C PRO A 543 10.45 -12.09 21.70
N VAL A 544 10.72 -11.10 22.54
CA VAL A 544 9.97 -10.85 23.79
C VAL A 544 9.00 -9.69 23.72
N GLY A 545 9.00 -8.94 22.61
CA GLY A 545 8.16 -7.77 22.47
C GLY A 545 6.69 -8.12 22.23
N THR A 546 5.80 -7.30 22.76
CA THR A 546 4.36 -7.36 22.51
C THR A 546 3.82 -5.95 22.32
N GLN A 547 3.12 -5.71 21.23
CA GLN A 547 2.38 -4.48 20.95
C GLN A 547 0.89 -4.79 20.82
N ARG A 548 0.04 -3.93 21.39
CA ARG A 548 -1.41 -4.04 21.29
C ARG A 548 -1.99 -2.69 20.82
N THR A 549 -3.05 -2.77 20.04
CA THR A 549 -3.89 -1.62 19.69
C THR A 549 -5.34 -2.01 19.89
N ASP A 550 -6.02 -1.33 20.78
CA ASP A 550 -7.47 -1.33 20.93
C ASP A 550 -8.02 -0.10 20.20
N GLY A 551 -9.10 -0.26 19.42
CA GLY A 551 -9.58 0.86 18.62
C GLY A 551 -11.05 0.83 18.26
N LEU A 552 -11.58 2.03 18.01
CA LEU A 552 -12.86 2.29 17.36
C LEU A 552 -12.62 2.99 16.03
N GLU A 553 -13.21 2.48 14.98
CA GLU A 553 -13.23 3.13 13.66
C GLU A 553 -14.66 3.33 13.21
N LEU A 554 -14.95 4.51 12.66
CA LEU A 554 -16.21 4.86 12.02
C LEU A 554 -15.94 5.34 10.61
N THR A 555 -16.80 4.96 9.67
CA THR A 555 -16.74 5.41 8.28
C THR A 555 -18.13 5.80 7.80
N PHE A 556 -18.19 6.80 6.94
CA PHE A 556 -19.40 7.14 6.22
C PHE A 556 -19.01 7.55 4.80
N THR A 557 -19.48 6.79 3.81
CA THR A 557 -19.14 6.98 2.39
C THR A 557 -20.38 6.87 1.53
N GLY A 558 -20.46 7.66 0.47
CA GLY A 558 -21.51 7.54 -0.54
C GLY A 558 -22.22 8.83 -0.92
N GLU A 559 -23.41 8.69 -1.49
CA GLU A 559 -24.26 9.77 -1.97
C GLU A 559 -25.36 10.10 -0.96
N LEU A 560 -25.53 11.40 -0.64
CA LEU A 560 -26.55 11.92 0.27
C LEU A 560 -27.79 12.46 -0.45
N GLY A 561 -27.87 12.26 -1.75
CA GLY A 561 -28.91 12.86 -2.60
C GLY A 561 -28.60 14.29 -3.03
N GLN A 562 -29.40 14.81 -3.96
CA GLN A 562 -29.24 16.15 -4.53
C GLN A 562 -27.84 16.49 -5.03
N GLY A 563 -27.02 15.48 -5.44
CA GLY A 563 -25.67 15.65 -5.94
C GLY A 563 -24.59 15.88 -4.85
N TRP A 564 -24.87 15.58 -3.60
CA TRP A 564 -23.89 15.53 -2.53
C TRP A 564 -23.25 14.16 -2.46
N GLN A 565 -21.93 14.14 -2.36
CA GLN A 565 -21.14 12.93 -2.07
C GLN A 565 -20.25 13.16 -0.86
N VAL A 566 -20.05 12.11 -0.06
CA VAL A 566 -19.26 12.15 1.18
C VAL A 566 -18.31 10.98 1.24
N ALA A 567 -17.10 11.25 1.70
CA ALA A 567 -16.16 10.24 2.18
C ALA A 567 -15.60 10.73 3.52
N SER A 568 -15.87 10.00 4.60
CA SER A 568 -15.43 10.41 5.94
C SER A 568 -15.01 9.23 6.79
N GLY A 569 -14.20 9.53 7.79
CA GLY A 569 -13.73 8.53 8.73
C GLY A 569 -13.23 9.14 10.03
N LEU A 570 -13.37 8.37 11.12
CA LEU A 570 -12.86 8.65 12.45
C LEU A 570 -12.17 7.39 12.97
N ALA A 571 -10.98 7.55 13.55
CA ALA A 571 -10.34 6.50 14.33
C ALA A 571 -9.93 7.01 15.71
N LEU A 572 -10.25 6.22 16.73
CA LEU A 572 -9.79 6.37 18.10
C LEU A 572 -8.96 5.14 18.44
N LEU A 573 -7.67 5.33 18.70
CA LEU A 573 -6.72 4.24 18.92
C LEU A 573 -6.06 4.36 20.28
N ASP A 574 -6.07 3.26 21.03
CA ASP A 574 -5.27 3.08 22.23
C ASP A 574 -4.19 2.02 21.93
N ALA A 575 -3.04 2.50 21.49
CA ALA A 575 -1.92 1.66 21.05
C ALA A 575 -0.79 1.74 22.07
N GLU A 576 -0.28 0.57 22.50
CA GLU A 576 0.74 0.45 23.54
C GLU A 576 1.72 -0.68 23.25
N ILE A 577 2.99 -0.48 23.54
CA ILE A 577 4.03 -1.50 23.62
C ILE A 577 3.94 -2.14 24.99
N ILE A 578 3.18 -3.24 25.11
CA ILE A 578 2.85 -3.92 26.36
C ILE A 578 4.09 -4.51 27.02
N GLN A 579 4.99 -5.06 26.22
CA GLN A 579 6.21 -5.71 26.68
C GLN A 579 7.36 -5.40 25.76
N SER A 580 8.51 -5.00 26.31
CA SER A 580 9.77 -4.81 25.59
C SER A 580 10.91 -4.70 26.57
N ILE A 581 12.10 -5.20 26.16
CA ILE A 581 13.38 -4.98 26.86
C ILE A 581 14.20 -3.87 26.19
N ALA A 582 13.74 -3.38 25.04
CA ALA A 582 14.45 -2.37 24.27
C ALA A 582 14.45 -1.01 24.97
N ARG A 583 15.49 -0.23 24.67
CA ARG A 583 15.58 1.19 25.05
C ARG A 583 15.80 2.04 23.82
N ASP A 584 15.28 3.25 23.84
CA ASP A 584 15.47 4.24 22.80
C ASP A 584 15.62 5.61 23.46
N ASP A 585 16.66 6.36 23.07
CA ASP A 585 16.98 7.70 23.60
C ASP A 585 16.98 7.75 25.14
N GLY A 586 17.55 6.71 25.79
CA GLY A 586 17.61 6.58 27.24
C GLY A 586 16.31 6.13 27.93
N GLN A 587 15.20 6.01 27.23
CA GLN A 587 13.90 5.58 27.76
C GLN A 587 13.65 4.09 27.55
N ASN A 588 12.95 3.44 28.47
CA ASN A 588 12.39 2.12 28.22
C ASN A 588 11.26 2.24 27.20
N VAL A 589 11.23 1.34 26.23
CA VAL A 589 10.20 1.31 25.18
C VAL A 589 8.89 0.69 25.69
N GLN A 590 8.94 -0.17 26.69
CA GLN A 590 7.73 -0.73 27.32
C GLN A 590 6.86 0.37 27.94
N GLY A 591 5.54 0.27 27.74
CA GLY A 591 4.54 1.25 28.17
C GLY A 591 4.44 2.47 27.23
N LYS A 592 5.23 2.53 26.15
CA LYS A 592 5.21 3.64 25.20
C LYS A 592 4.19 3.42 24.09
N GLN A 593 3.74 4.53 23.49
CA GLN A 593 2.91 4.52 22.31
C GLN A 593 3.75 4.16 21.07
N PRO A 594 3.28 3.27 20.20
CA PRO A 594 3.94 3.01 18.92
C PRO A 594 4.09 4.29 18.09
N THR A 595 5.21 4.39 17.39
CA THR A 595 5.55 5.59 16.61
C THR A 595 4.55 5.85 15.49
N LEU A 596 4.41 7.12 15.09
CA LEU A 596 3.55 7.61 14.01
C LEU A 596 2.06 7.21 14.14
N THR A 597 1.64 6.79 15.32
CA THR A 597 0.29 6.31 15.59
C THR A 597 -0.46 7.36 16.43
N PRO A 598 -1.34 8.19 15.83
CA PRO A 598 -2.12 9.16 16.59
C PRO A 598 -3.23 8.44 17.37
N LYS A 599 -3.52 8.93 18.59
CA LYS A 599 -4.68 8.44 19.37
C LYS A 599 -6.01 8.79 18.70
N ARG A 600 -6.05 9.86 17.92
CA ARG A 600 -7.26 10.36 17.25
C ARG A 600 -6.89 10.82 15.84
N SER A 601 -7.67 10.37 14.88
CA SER A 601 -7.62 10.89 13.52
C SER A 601 -9.01 10.98 12.95
N ALA A 602 -9.28 12.00 12.15
CA ALA A 602 -10.58 12.19 11.51
C ALA A 602 -10.40 12.86 10.14
N ASN A 603 -11.25 12.49 9.22
CA ASN A 603 -11.31 13.14 7.92
C ASN A 603 -12.75 13.24 7.44
N ILE A 604 -13.02 14.25 6.65
CA ILE A 604 -14.23 14.37 5.86
C ILE A 604 -13.88 15.01 4.53
N TRP A 605 -14.40 14.48 3.46
CA TRP A 605 -14.41 15.08 2.14
C TRP A 605 -15.84 15.13 1.64
N LEU A 606 -16.28 16.30 1.24
CA LEU A 606 -17.60 16.56 0.66
C LEU A 606 -17.43 17.05 -0.77
N ASN A 607 -18.23 16.54 -1.67
CA ASN A 607 -18.34 17.02 -3.04
C ASN A 607 -19.82 17.35 -3.34
N LYS A 608 -20.07 18.42 -4.07
CA LYS A 608 -21.39 18.89 -4.45
C LYS A 608 -21.46 19.20 -5.95
N ALA A 609 -22.38 18.56 -6.64
CA ALA A 609 -22.80 18.97 -7.98
C ALA A 609 -23.69 20.23 -7.88
N LEU A 610 -23.24 21.34 -8.45
CA LEU A 610 -23.95 22.64 -8.42
C LEU A 610 -24.92 22.83 -9.58
N GLY A 611 -24.91 21.91 -10.56
CA GLY A 611 -25.65 22.03 -11.82
C GLY A 611 -24.85 22.74 -12.92
N GLY A 612 -25.32 22.64 -14.15
CA GLY A 612 -24.64 23.26 -15.31
C GLY A 612 -23.21 22.79 -15.56
N GLY A 613 -22.83 21.61 -15.06
CA GLY A 613 -21.47 21.06 -15.18
C GLY A 613 -20.50 21.50 -14.07
N TRP A 614 -20.93 22.32 -13.11
CA TRP A 614 -20.10 22.77 -12.00
C TRP A 614 -20.14 21.82 -10.80
N PHE A 615 -18.98 21.60 -10.21
CA PHE A 615 -18.77 20.81 -8.99
C PHE A 615 -17.86 21.59 -8.04
N THR A 616 -18.13 21.46 -6.73
CA THR A 616 -17.25 21.99 -5.70
C THR A 616 -17.01 20.92 -4.65
N GLY A 617 -15.81 20.90 -4.07
CA GLY A 617 -15.47 19.98 -3.01
C GLY A 617 -14.65 20.66 -1.92
N ALA A 618 -14.76 20.17 -0.70
CA ALA A 618 -13.94 20.58 0.41
C ALA A 618 -13.68 19.40 1.34
N GLY A 619 -12.49 19.38 1.93
CA GLY A 619 -12.09 18.33 2.86
C GLY A 619 -11.36 18.88 4.06
N VAL A 620 -11.54 18.21 5.20
CA VAL A 620 -10.81 18.47 6.44
C VAL A 620 -10.11 17.19 6.85
N ASN A 621 -8.81 17.28 7.14
CA ASN A 621 -8.01 16.17 7.68
C ASN A 621 -7.43 16.61 9.03
N TYR A 622 -7.74 15.86 10.07
CA TYR A 622 -7.21 16.00 11.42
C TYR A 622 -6.35 14.80 11.80
N GLN A 623 -5.18 15.06 12.31
CA GLN A 623 -4.30 14.07 12.97
C GLN A 623 -3.91 14.60 14.35
N GLY A 624 -4.06 13.76 15.37
CA GLY A 624 -3.58 14.08 16.72
C GLY A 624 -2.06 13.99 16.84
N ASP A 625 -1.55 14.35 18.01
CA ASP A 625 -0.13 14.20 18.33
C ASP A 625 0.32 12.75 18.20
N ARG A 626 1.57 12.56 17.83
CA ARG A 626 2.23 11.27 17.65
C ARG A 626 3.71 11.38 17.93
N PHE A 627 4.40 10.26 18.09
CA PHE A 627 5.82 10.24 18.41
C PHE A 627 6.67 9.84 17.21
N ALA A 628 7.83 10.49 17.04
CA ALA A 628 8.78 10.24 15.97
C ALA A 628 9.66 9.02 16.25
N ASN A 629 9.88 8.66 17.51
CA ASN A 629 10.80 7.61 17.93
C ASN A 629 10.19 6.71 19.02
N PRO A 630 10.67 5.45 19.16
CA PRO A 630 10.09 4.47 20.08
C PRO A 630 10.14 4.87 21.57
N GLY A 631 11.14 5.64 21.99
CA GLY A 631 11.26 6.17 23.36
C GLY A 631 10.25 7.26 23.70
N ASN A 632 9.46 7.73 22.73
CA ASN A 632 8.50 8.83 22.84
C ASN A 632 9.14 10.14 23.35
N THR A 633 10.39 10.38 23.01
CA THR A 633 11.13 11.58 23.43
C THR A 633 10.93 12.76 22.46
N THR A 634 10.42 12.50 21.26
CA THR A 634 10.11 13.54 20.26
C THR A 634 8.65 13.45 19.84
N THR A 635 7.92 14.54 20.06
CA THR A 635 6.53 14.69 19.67
C THR A 635 6.41 15.35 18.29
N LEU A 636 5.63 14.76 17.41
CA LEU A 636 5.13 15.39 16.19
C LEU A 636 3.76 15.99 16.50
N PRO A 637 3.63 17.33 16.54
CA PRO A 637 2.37 17.99 16.90
C PRO A 637 1.22 17.59 15.99
N GLY A 638 0.02 17.56 16.54
CA GLY A 638 -1.21 17.34 15.78
C GLY A 638 -1.52 18.53 14.85
N TYR A 639 -2.28 18.24 13.82
CA TYR A 639 -2.65 19.25 12.84
C TYR A 639 -4.06 19.06 12.29
N THR A 640 -4.60 20.15 11.76
CA THR A 640 -5.81 20.16 10.94
C THR A 640 -5.50 20.91 9.66
N VAL A 641 -5.74 20.28 8.50
CA VAL A 641 -5.59 20.91 7.17
C VAL A 641 -6.89 20.82 6.41
N VAL A 642 -7.14 21.85 5.61
CA VAL A 642 -8.34 21.98 4.77
C VAL A 642 -7.90 22.02 3.32
N ASP A 643 -8.54 21.20 2.51
CA ASP A 643 -8.34 21.12 1.07
C ASP A 643 -9.65 21.51 0.35
N ALA A 644 -9.58 22.10 -0.83
CA ALA A 644 -10.73 22.53 -1.62
C ALA A 644 -10.59 22.18 -3.10
N MET A 645 -11.72 22.04 -3.78
CA MET A 645 -11.79 21.76 -5.20
C MET A 645 -12.91 22.57 -5.86
N LEU A 646 -12.67 23.05 -7.07
CA LEU A 646 -13.68 23.55 -8.00
C LEU A 646 -13.46 22.90 -9.37
N ALA A 647 -14.50 22.36 -9.97
CA ALA A 647 -14.40 21.73 -11.28
C ALA A 647 -15.57 22.12 -12.18
N TYR A 648 -15.26 22.21 -13.47
CA TYR A 648 -16.26 22.30 -14.53
C TYR A 648 -16.13 21.07 -15.44
N ARG A 649 -17.19 20.28 -15.58
CA ARG A 649 -17.22 19.00 -16.28
C ARG A 649 -18.28 18.96 -17.34
N THR A 650 -17.90 18.54 -18.53
CA THR A 650 -18.78 18.23 -19.65
C THR A 650 -18.58 16.76 -20.09
N ALA A 651 -19.30 16.34 -21.11
CA ALA A 651 -19.10 15.01 -21.71
C ALA A 651 -17.68 14.86 -22.28
N SER A 652 -17.15 15.91 -22.93
CA SER A 652 -15.89 15.86 -23.65
C SER A 652 -14.68 16.38 -22.88
N TYR A 653 -14.87 17.32 -21.95
CA TYR A 653 -13.75 17.89 -21.22
C TYR A 653 -14.11 18.22 -19.77
N ASP A 654 -13.11 18.27 -18.91
CA ASP A 654 -13.20 18.88 -17.60
C ASP A 654 -11.96 19.73 -17.28
N VAL A 655 -12.18 20.75 -16.47
CA VAL A 655 -11.12 21.56 -15.86
C VAL A 655 -11.35 21.59 -14.37
N GLN A 656 -10.33 21.25 -13.60
CA GLN A 656 -10.41 21.15 -12.14
C GLN A 656 -9.27 21.92 -11.49
N LEU A 657 -9.61 22.73 -10.51
CA LEU A 657 -8.68 23.40 -9.60
C LEU A 657 -8.76 22.69 -8.25
N ASN A 658 -7.63 22.23 -7.74
CA ASN A 658 -7.47 21.78 -6.36
C ASN A 658 -6.56 22.76 -5.62
N VAL A 659 -6.97 23.17 -4.43
CA VAL A 659 -6.16 23.97 -3.49
C VAL A 659 -5.98 23.15 -2.24
N ASN A 660 -4.74 22.73 -1.95
CA ASN A 660 -4.42 21.97 -0.76
C ASN A 660 -3.88 22.91 0.33
N ASN A 661 -4.17 22.58 1.60
CA ASN A 661 -3.79 23.38 2.74
C ASN A 661 -4.24 24.86 2.58
N VAL A 662 -5.53 25.06 2.36
CA VAL A 662 -6.13 26.37 2.03
C VAL A 662 -5.71 27.47 3.00
N PHE A 663 -5.57 27.16 4.29
CA PHE A 663 -5.23 28.13 5.35
C PHE A 663 -3.73 28.29 5.60
N ASP A 664 -2.89 27.66 4.75
CA ASP A 664 -1.43 27.73 4.83
C ASP A 664 -0.86 27.31 6.19
N ARG A 665 -1.43 26.27 6.78
CA ARG A 665 -1.00 25.76 8.08
C ARG A 665 0.39 25.14 7.97
N GLU A 666 1.31 25.53 8.83
CA GLU A 666 2.56 24.82 9.05
C GLU A 666 2.31 23.58 9.93
N TYR A 667 2.83 22.43 9.51
CA TYR A 667 2.64 21.16 10.22
C TYR A 667 3.70 20.14 9.82
N ILE A 668 3.83 19.09 10.61
CA ILE A 668 4.65 17.92 10.29
C ILE A 668 3.71 16.82 9.81
N VAL A 669 3.86 16.42 8.54
CA VAL A 669 2.96 15.43 7.94
C VAL A 669 3.28 14.01 8.38
N SER A 670 4.56 13.67 8.50
CA SER A 670 5.02 12.33 8.88
C SER A 670 6.43 12.35 9.49
N GLY A 671 6.90 11.18 9.87
CA GLY A 671 8.27 10.92 10.28
C GLY A 671 8.73 9.56 9.76
N HIS A 672 9.96 9.16 10.08
CA HIS A 672 10.48 7.84 9.74
C HIS A 672 9.93 6.74 10.68
N GLY A 673 9.64 7.08 11.93
CA GLY A 673 9.10 6.15 12.93
C GLY A 673 10.17 5.39 13.73
N SER A 674 11.43 5.44 13.34
CA SER A 674 12.55 4.86 14.09
C SER A 674 13.63 5.87 14.45
N SER A 675 13.43 7.13 14.09
CA SER A 675 14.42 8.20 14.29
C SER A 675 13.76 9.55 14.53
N LYS A 676 14.22 10.24 15.55
CA LYS A 676 13.84 11.63 15.85
C LYS A 676 14.49 12.66 14.91
N LEU A 677 15.35 12.22 13.99
CA LEU A 677 16.10 13.11 13.10
C LEU A 677 15.45 13.30 11.73
N LEU A 678 14.37 12.59 11.44
CA LEU A 678 13.80 12.49 10.10
C LEU A 678 12.28 12.78 10.14
N ASN A 679 11.93 14.06 10.27
CA ASN A 679 10.55 14.52 10.37
C ASN A 679 10.19 15.35 9.14
N LEU A 680 9.16 14.96 8.40
CA LEU A 680 8.79 15.61 7.14
C LEU A 680 7.81 16.76 7.40
N PRO A 681 8.18 18.02 7.13
CA PRO A 681 7.22 19.13 7.10
C PRO A 681 6.12 18.87 6.07
N GLY A 682 4.91 19.32 6.35
CA GLY A 682 3.81 19.28 5.40
C GLY A 682 3.92 20.39 4.37
N ALA A 683 3.37 20.16 3.18
CA ALA A 683 3.39 21.15 2.12
C ALA A 683 2.61 22.44 2.53
N PRO A 684 3.17 23.63 2.32
CA PRO A 684 2.42 24.90 2.39
C PRO A 684 1.23 24.90 1.44
N ARG A 685 0.39 25.93 1.53
CA ARG A 685 -0.72 26.09 0.58
C ARG A 685 -0.21 25.97 -0.86
N ASN A 686 -0.87 25.10 -1.61
CA ASN A 686 -0.51 24.85 -3.00
C ASN A 686 -1.75 24.57 -3.86
N PHE A 687 -1.56 24.72 -5.16
CA PHE A 687 -2.64 24.50 -6.11
C PHE A 687 -2.21 23.57 -7.25
N ARG A 688 -3.21 22.94 -7.85
CA ARG A 688 -3.10 22.13 -9.08
C ARG A 688 -4.28 22.48 -9.99
N VAL A 689 -4.01 22.73 -11.25
CA VAL A 689 -5.03 22.85 -12.30
C VAL A 689 -4.86 21.70 -13.25
N THR A 690 -5.90 20.88 -13.38
CA THR A 690 -5.94 19.74 -14.30
C THR A 690 -6.97 20.01 -15.39
N ALA A 691 -6.54 19.96 -16.65
CA ALA A 691 -7.43 19.94 -17.82
C ALA A 691 -7.43 18.51 -18.39
N ARG A 692 -8.61 17.96 -18.67
CA ARG A 692 -8.81 16.62 -19.21
C ARG A 692 -9.73 16.67 -20.39
N TYR A 693 -9.40 15.91 -21.44
CA TYR A 693 -10.21 15.78 -22.63
C TYR A 693 -10.52 14.31 -22.92
N ARG A 694 -11.78 14.05 -23.30
CA ARG A 694 -12.29 12.75 -23.72
C ARG A 694 -12.69 12.85 -25.19
N PHE A 695 -12.07 11.96 -25.99
CA PHE A 695 -12.28 11.89 -27.44
C PHE A 695 -13.47 11.00 -27.80
#